data_ec8360a207878877328ce8f7e7ec4420
#
_entry.id   ec8360a207878877328ce8f7e7ec4420
#
_cell.length_a   1.000
_cell.length_b   1.000
_cell.length_c   1.000
_cell.angle_alpha   90.00
_cell.angle_beta   90.00
_cell.angle_gamma   90.00
#
_symmetry.space_group_name_H-M   'P 1'
#
loop_
_entity.id
_entity.type
_entity.pdbx_description
1 polymer ?
#
loop_
_entity_poly.entity_id
_entity_poly.type
_entity_poly.pdbx_seq_one_letter_code
_entity_poly.pdbx_strand_id
1 'polypeptide(L)'
;MRLAEIAAFYRATIPRCDDLEFGIDNNSSIKICCCTGIERERRAGGAKGTTHVAERSFAREVEDLKLGDGEVFRGEGILAITKALLQSGVSYVGGYQGAPISHLMDVLADAKDVLEDLGVHFETSASEATAAATLSASVMYPIRGAVTWKSTAGTNVAADALSNLSSGGVTGGALIVIGEDYGEGSSIMQERTHAFAMKSQIWLMDPRPNLPTLVRMVEEGFELSEATNTPVMLEVRIRTCHVHGSFVAKNNKKPTFTLREALENPKRDVNRIVLPPASYMQEKDKHERRWPAAIEFIKAHKLNERFGPEQGDVGVIMLGGMYNSTMRALQYLGLADAYGESSVPLYVLNVAYPLVDDEIAAFCAGKRAVLMVEEGAPEYIERDLNTILRRRDLQTKVSGKDVLPMGGEYTAPVMMKGLREFLATHARELLGNEPPRPDADAVLADPRVKALSTVVPPRPPGFCIGCPERPIFAAMKMVEQELGEHHISADIGCHLFSILPPFNIGATTMGYGLGPASASAFNVASNKRSISVMGDGGFWHNGLASSIGNAVFNKHDGVTLIVDNFYSAATGGQDIPSSRALNLRRKTNNSIVDAVRGIGATWVRQIDRTYDVAKMRDTLRAALTSKESGPKIIVASSECMLNKQRRTRPLFAKSVRAGKRTVREKFGVDEDICTGDHACIRLSGCPSLSIKHTNDPLKDDPIAAIDENCVGCGNCGEVAEAAALCPSFYRATIVHNPSAWDRWVEKTRLKVIAWFEKRRNAGRIVFASDPA
;
A
#
# COMPACT_ATOMS: atom_id res chain seq x y z
N MET A 1 7.63 7.99 -39.94
CA MET A 1 6.30 8.65 -39.77
C MET A 1 6.50 10.14 -39.94
N ARG A 2 5.77 10.81 -40.86
CA ARG A 2 5.89 12.26 -41.04
C ARG A 2 5.11 12.98 -39.93
N LEU A 3 5.59 14.14 -39.49
CA LEU A 3 4.99 14.95 -38.41
C LEU A 3 3.46 15.16 -38.56
N ALA A 4 2.96 15.16 -39.82
CA ALA A 4 1.55 15.24 -40.12
C ALA A 4 0.72 14.02 -39.65
N GLU A 5 1.30 12.83 -39.61
CA GLU A 5 0.62 11.60 -39.19
C GLU A 5 0.55 11.51 -37.65
N ILE A 6 1.54 12.07 -36.96
CA ILE A 6 1.55 12.17 -35.48
C ILE A 6 0.50 13.18 -35.03
N ALA A 7 0.40 14.32 -35.73
CA ALA A 7 -0.60 15.36 -35.44
C ALA A 7 -2.04 14.86 -35.70
N ALA A 8 -2.25 14.05 -36.73
CA ALA A 8 -3.55 13.45 -37.05
C ALA A 8 -3.97 12.40 -36.00
N PHE A 9 -3.03 11.60 -35.49
CA PHE A 9 -3.28 10.61 -34.44
C PHE A 9 -3.71 11.27 -33.12
N TYR A 10 -3.04 12.35 -32.73
CA TYR A 10 -3.41 13.07 -31.48
C TYR A 10 -4.72 13.84 -31.58
N ARG A 11 -5.09 14.38 -32.75
CA ARG A 11 -6.40 15.01 -32.97
C ARG A 11 -7.58 14.03 -32.96
N ALA A 12 -7.33 12.77 -33.34
CA ALA A 12 -8.37 11.73 -33.32
C ALA A 12 -8.60 11.13 -31.92
N THR A 13 -7.64 11.27 -31.00
CA THR A 13 -7.67 10.60 -29.68
C THR A 13 -8.06 11.53 -28.52
N ILE A 14 -8.06 12.85 -28.70
CA ILE A 14 -8.42 13.82 -27.64
C ILE A 14 -9.45 14.82 -28.19
N PRO A 15 -10.74 14.61 -27.94
CA PRO A 15 -11.75 15.60 -28.31
C PRO A 15 -11.69 16.81 -27.38
N ARG A 16 -11.29 17.96 -27.91
CA ARG A 16 -11.21 19.32 -27.35
C ARG A 16 -9.78 19.84 -27.06
N CYS A 17 -9.05 20.10 -28.13
CA CYS A 17 -7.96 21.10 -28.11
C CYS A 17 -7.77 21.59 -29.54
N ASP A 18 -8.36 22.74 -29.87
CA ASP A 18 -8.23 23.34 -31.21
C ASP A 18 -6.95 24.18 -31.37
N ASP A 19 -6.18 24.43 -30.30
CA ASP A 19 -4.97 25.24 -30.32
C ASP A 19 -3.75 24.40 -29.88
N LEU A 20 -3.16 23.65 -30.81
CA LEU A 20 -1.86 23.00 -30.67
C LEU A 20 -0.84 23.73 -31.53
N GLU A 21 0.03 24.54 -30.92
CA GLU A 21 1.22 25.07 -31.57
C GLU A 21 2.44 24.16 -31.39
N PHE A 22 3.11 23.86 -32.51
CA PHE A 22 4.33 23.07 -32.55
C PHE A 22 5.54 23.97 -32.81
N GLY A 23 6.49 24.01 -31.92
CA GLY A 23 7.77 24.69 -32.10
C GLY A 23 8.94 23.69 -32.09
N ILE A 24 9.86 23.86 -33.01
CA ILE A 24 11.13 23.13 -33.03
C ILE A 24 12.22 24.13 -32.63
N ASP A 25 12.96 23.79 -31.58
CA ASP A 25 14.14 24.56 -31.22
C ASP A 25 15.42 23.89 -31.76
N ASN A 26 16.51 24.67 -31.84
CA ASN A 26 17.75 24.31 -32.55
C ASN A 26 18.51 23.09 -32.00
N ASN A 27 17.94 22.36 -31.02
CA ASN A 27 18.57 21.19 -30.39
C ASN A 27 17.74 19.89 -30.55
N SER A 28 16.95 19.76 -31.59
CA SER A 28 16.22 18.50 -31.95
C SER A 28 15.28 17.94 -30.88
N SER A 29 14.80 18.75 -29.94
CA SER A 29 13.82 18.37 -28.93
C SER A 29 12.44 18.89 -29.29
N ILE A 30 11.46 18.00 -29.31
CA ILE A 30 10.04 18.36 -29.53
C ILE A 30 9.43 18.79 -28.20
N LYS A 31 9.00 20.06 -28.10
CA LYS A 31 8.21 20.55 -26.97
C LYS A 31 6.73 20.53 -27.33
N ILE A 32 5.93 19.82 -26.54
CA ILE A 32 4.48 19.86 -26.60
C ILE A 32 4.02 20.78 -25.46
N CYS A 33 3.53 21.95 -25.76
CA CYS A 33 2.89 22.86 -24.79
C CYS A 33 1.37 22.66 -24.87
N CYS A 34 0.77 22.12 -23.83
CA CYS A 34 -0.67 22.14 -23.64
C CYS A 34 -1.04 23.42 -22.87
N CYS A 35 -1.57 24.43 -23.56
CA CYS A 35 -2.14 25.60 -22.92
C CYS A 35 -3.60 25.32 -22.57
N THR A 36 -3.84 24.79 -21.36
CA THR A 36 -5.18 24.85 -20.77
C THR A 36 -5.25 26.05 -19.85
N GLY A 37 -5.70 27.17 -20.38
CA GLY A 37 -6.17 28.30 -19.59
C GLY A 37 -7.50 27.96 -18.93
N ILE A 38 -7.45 27.59 -17.65
CA ILE A 38 -8.61 27.66 -16.77
C ILE A 38 -8.25 28.67 -15.69
N GLU A 39 -8.63 29.91 -15.92
CA GLU A 39 -8.77 30.90 -14.84
C GLU A 39 -9.92 30.46 -13.94
N ARG A 40 -9.59 29.92 -12.77
CA ARG A 40 -10.51 29.81 -11.64
C ARG A 40 -10.12 30.83 -10.60
N GLU A 41 -11.03 31.75 -10.36
CA GLU A 41 -10.97 32.77 -9.32
C GLU A 41 -10.53 32.16 -7.97
N ARG A 42 -9.45 32.72 -7.43
CA ARG A 42 -8.97 32.41 -6.09
C ARG A 42 -9.74 33.23 -5.09
N ARG A 43 -10.70 32.65 -4.39
CA ARG A 43 -11.09 33.16 -3.09
C ARG A 43 -10.01 32.76 -2.06
N ALA A 44 -9.35 33.76 -1.53
CA ALA A 44 -8.39 33.61 -0.45
C ALA A 44 -9.13 33.36 0.87
N GLY A 45 -9.19 32.11 1.29
CA GLY A 45 -9.54 31.72 2.65
C GLY A 45 -8.27 31.18 3.32
N GLY A 46 -7.75 31.91 4.30
CA GLY A 46 -6.56 31.49 5.03
C GLY A 46 -6.86 30.38 6.03
N ALA A 47 -6.64 29.14 5.63
CA ALA A 47 -6.56 28.03 6.55
C ALA A 47 -5.11 27.89 7.03
N LYS A 48 -4.88 27.97 8.34
CA LYS A 48 -3.63 27.56 9.00
C LYS A 48 -3.50 26.06 8.85
N GLY A 49 -2.87 25.61 7.75
CA GLY A 49 -2.72 24.20 7.43
C GLY A 49 -1.72 23.53 8.38
N THR A 50 -2.17 22.58 9.15
CA THR A 50 -1.32 21.50 9.68
C THR A 50 -0.69 20.79 8.49
N THR A 51 0.64 20.67 8.48
CA THR A 51 1.37 19.96 7.43
C THR A 51 1.15 18.45 7.59
N HIS A 52 0.11 17.93 6.95
CA HIS A 52 -0.08 16.48 6.80
C HIS A 52 1.04 15.90 5.92
N VAL A 53 1.64 14.81 6.35
CA VAL A 53 2.71 14.09 5.67
C VAL A 53 2.18 12.85 4.94
N ALA A 54 0.87 12.69 4.86
CA ALA A 54 0.21 11.62 4.13
C ALA A 54 0.59 11.57 2.65
N GLU A 55 0.47 10.41 2.03
CA GLU A 55 0.75 10.21 0.60
C GLU A 55 -0.09 11.13 -0.30
N ARG A 56 -1.36 11.31 0.09
CA ARG A 56 -2.33 12.21 -0.52
C ARG A 56 -3.07 12.94 0.61
N SER A 57 -3.38 14.21 0.43
CA SER A 57 -4.31 14.94 1.29
C SER A 57 -5.69 14.91 0.68
N PHE A 58 -6.67 14.58 1.51
CA PHE A 58 -8.09 14.55 1.16
C PHE A 58 -8.84 15.80 1.65
N ALA A 59 -8.12 16.82 2.11
CA ALA A 59 -8.69 18.03 2.72
C ALA A 59 -9.71 18.80 1.84
N ARG A 60 -9.76 18.54 0.52
CA ARG A 60 -10.77 19.10 -0.37
C ARG A 60 -11.96 18.15 -0.51
N GLU A 61 -11.67 16.89 -0.69
CA GLU A 61 -12.65 15.84 -0.94
C GLU A 61 -13.52 15.55 0.29
N VAL A 62 -12.99 15.78 1.50
CA VAL A 62 -13.76 15.62 2.75
C VAL A 62 -14.90 16.65 2.91
N GLU A 63 -14.87 17.76 2.17
CA GLU A 63 -16.01 18.69 2.15
C GLU A 63 -17.26 18.04 1.56
N ASP A 64 -17.10 17.13 0.59
CA ASP A 64 -18.21 16.41 -0.02
C ASP A 64 -18.88 15.40 0.97
N LEU A 65 -18.22 15.06 2.07
CA LEU A 65 -18.83 14.27 3.15
C LEU A 65 -19.98 15.00 3.86
N LYS A 66 -20.08 16.33 3.72
CA LYS A 66 -21.15 17.16 4.28
C LYS A 66 -22.43 17.16 3.45
N LEU A 67 -22.38 16.65 2.21
CA LEU A 67 -23.54 16.58 1.32
C LEU A 67 -24.71 15.88 2.02
N GLY A 68 -25.91 16.42 1.82
CA GLY A 68 -27.14 15.97 2.45
C GLY A 68 -28.07 15.20 1.51
N ASP A 69 -29.30 15.03 1.96
CA ASP A 69 -30.32 14.25 1.25
C ASP A 69 -30.63 14.84 -0.15
N GLY A 70 -30.59 13.95 -1.16
CA GLY A 70 -30.86 14.32 -2.54
C GLY A 70 -29.67 14.92 -3.31
N GLU A 71 -28.59 15.31 -2.64
CA GLU A 71 -27.39 15.83 -3.30
C GLU A 71 -26.55 14.72 -3.92
N VAL A 72 -25.89 15.02 -5.04
CA VAL A 72 -25.07 14.03 -5.77
C VAL A 72 -23.64 14.07 -5.29
N PHE A 73 -23.25 13.04 -4.56
CA PHE A 73 -21.85 12.78 -4.21
C PHE A 73 -21.06 12.25 -5.42
N ARG A 74 -19.81 12.73 -5.58
CA ARG A 74 -18.89 12.26 -6.63
C ARG A 74 -17.51 12.06 -6.03
N GLY A 75 -16.94 10.86 -6.18
CA GLY A 75 -15.62 10.57 -5.59
C GLY A 75 -15.17 9.13 -5.75
N GLU A 76 -14.19 8.79 -4.97
CA GLU A 76 -13.63 7.44 -4.86
C GLU A 76 -14.42 6.55 -3.89
N GLY A 77 -14.28 5.24 -4.06
CA GLY A 77 -14.91 4.23 -3.19
C GLY A 77 -14.63 4.44 -1.70
N ILE A 78 -13.40 4.80 -1.34
CA ILE A 78 -13.00 5.08 0.06
C ILE A 78 -13.81 6.26 0.65
N LEU A 79 -13.98 7.33 -0.12
CA LEU A 79 -14.77 8.48 0.29
C LEU A 79 -16.25 8.13 0.42
N ALA A 80 -16.77 7.30 -0.51
CA ALA A 80 -18.15 6.80 -0.46
C ALA A 80 -18.40 5.92 0.77
N ILE A 81 -17.46 5.04 1.12
CA ILE A 81 -17.51 4.24 2.36
C ILE A 81 -17.55 5.18 3.57
N THR A 82 -16.65 6.17 3.63
CA THR A 82 -16.66 7.15 4.74
C THR A 82 -17.99 7.88 4.85
N LYS A 83 -18.55 8.35 3.72
CA LYS A 83 -19.86 8.99 3.69
C LYS A 83 -20.97 8.05 4.20
N ALA A 84 -20.94 6.77 3.80
CA ALA A 84 -21.90 5.78 4.26
C ALA A 84 -21.83 5.50 5.76
N LEU A 85 -20.61 5.47 6.34
CA LEU A 85 -20.43 5.39 7.78
C LEU A 85 -21.13 6.55 8.51
N LEU A 86 -20.96 7.79 8.01
CA LEU A 86 -21.59 8.97 8.59
C LEU A 86 -23.12 8.97 8.43
N GLN A 87 -23.63 8.49 7.30
CA GLN A 87 -25.07 8.31 7.06
C GLN A 87 -25.68 7.24 7.97
N SER A 88 -24.88 6.28 8.39
CA SER A 88 -25.29 5.18 9.28
C SER A 88 -25.31 5.57 10.77
N GLY A 89 -24.82 6.75 11.15
CA GLY A 89 -24.84 7.22 12.53
C GLY A 89 -23.86 6.51 13.44
N VAL A 90 -22.62 6.29 12.96
CA VAL A 90 -21.54 5.70 13.76
C VAL A 90 -21.18 6.60 14.94
N SER A 91 -20.87 6.00 16.09
CA SER A 91 -20.40 6.70 17.29
C SER A 91 -18.87 6.75 17.35
N TYR A 92 -18.19 5.79 16.76
CA TYR A 92 -16.73 5.74 16.69
C TYR A 92 -16.26 5.07 15.40
N VAL A 93 -15.12 5.55 14.94
CA VAL A 93 -14.41 5.02 13.78
C VAL A 93 -12.92 4.97 14.07
N GLY A 94 -12.22 3.99 13.54
CA GLY A 94 -10.78 3.88 13.74
C GLY A 94 -10.15 2.77 12.92
N GLY A 95 -8.91 2.42 13.28
CA GLY A 95 -8.23 1.34 12.58
C GLY A 95 -6.72 1.45 12.60
N TYR A 96 -6.10 0.61 11.79
CA TYR A 96 -4.66 0.61 11.55
C TYR A 96 -4.38 0.69 10.04
N GLN A 97 -3.34 1.43 9.67
CA GLN A 97 -2.97 1.65 8.27
C GLN A 97 -2.46 0.38 7.60
N GLY A 98 -2.83 0.18 6.33
CA GLY A 98 -2.35 -0.91 5.47
C GLY A 98 -2.91 -0.78 4.06
N ALA A 99 -2.05 -0.78 3.03
CA ALA A 99 -2.52 -0.75 1.64
C ALA A 99 -3.28 -2.06 1.31
N PRO A 100 -4.43 -2.00 0.60
CA PRO A 100 -4.95 -0.87 -0.19
C PRO A 100 -5.86 0.11 0.58
N ILE A 101 -6.21 -0.16 1.86
CA ILE A 101 -7.20 0.60 2.62
C ILE A 101 -6.62 1.77 3.44
N SER A 102 -5.30 2.02 3.41
CA SER A 102 -4.64 3.09 4.17
C SER A 102 -5.32 4.43 4.02
N HIS A 103 -5.78 4.76 2.81
CA HIS A 103 -6.42 6.05 2.53
C HIS A 103 -7.74 6.25 3.27
N LEU A 104 -8.43 5.19 3.73
CA LEU A 104 -9.61 5.35 4.57
C LEU A 104 -9.23 6.02 5.90
N MET A 105 -8.09 5.63 6.48
CA MET A 105 -7.58 6.29 7.69
C MET A 105 -7.13 7.73 7.42
N ASP A 106 -6.56 8.01 6.23
CA ASP A 106 -6.17 9.36 5.84
C ASP A 106 -7.41 10.26 5.63
N VAL A 107 -8.48 9.75 5.01
CA VAL A 107 -9.77 10.45 4.86
C VAL A 107 -10.39 10.76 6.23
N LEU A 108 -10.44 9.78 7.13
CA LEU A 108 -10.97 9.97 8.49
C LEU A 108 -10.16 11.01 9.29
N ALA A 109 -8.84 11.03 9.11
CA ALA A 109 -7.98 12.02 9.75
C ALA A 109 -8.20 13.44 9.20
N ASP A 110 -8.39 13.58 7.88
CA ASP A 110 -8.68 14.86 7.23
C ASP A 110 -10.13 15.33 7.49
N ALA A 111 -11.08 14.40 7.70
CA ALA A 111 -12.49 14.66 8.02
C ALA A 111 -12.76 15.05 9.49
N LYS A 112 -11.72 15.31 10.26
CA LYS A 112 -11.76 15.57 11.69
C LYS A 112 -12.91 16.49 12.13
N ASP A 113 -13.04 17.64 11.47
CA ASP A 113 -14.02 18.65 11.88
C ASP A 113 -15.47 18.14 11.65
N VAL A 114 -15.67 17.37 10.57
CA VAL A 114 -16.96 16.71 10.27
C VAL A 114 -17.29 15.66 11.35
N LEU A 115 -16.30 14.87 11.75
CA LEU A 115 -16.48 13.85 12.79
C LEU A 115 -16.80 14.48 14.16
N GLU A 116 -16.09 15.56 14.53
CA GLU A 116 -16.33 16.29 15.77
C GLU A 116 -17.74 16.92 15.81
N ASP A 117 -18.18 17.55 14.72
CA ASP A 117 -19.52 18.14 14.60
C ASP A 117 -20.65 17.11 14.74
N LEU A 118 -20.40 15.89 14.29
CA LEU A 118 -21.33 14.76 14.43
C LEU A 118 -21.21 14.02 15.76
N GLY A 119 -20.20 14.32 16.58
CA GLY A 119 -19.94 13.62 17.83
C GLY A 119 -19.33 12.22 17.65
N VAL A 120 -18.68 11.97 16.52
CA VAL A 120 -18.03 10.70 16.22
C VAL A 120 -16.61 10.68 16.76
N HIS A 121 -16.29 9.70 17.59
CA HIS A 121 -14.92 9.48 18.07
C HIS A 121 -14.06 8.86 16.97
N PHE A 122 -12.88 9.45 16.70
CA PHE A 122 -11.90 8.92 15.77
C PHE A 122 -10.57 8.58 16.46
N GLU A 123 -10.08 7.36 16.22
CA GLU A 123 -8.80 6.90 16.75
C GLU A 123 -7.99 6.17 15.68
N THR A 124 -6.67 6.45 15.64
CA THR A 124 -5.71 5.57 14.96
C THR A 124 -5.10 4.65 16.00
N SER A 125 -5.34 3.38 15.86
CA SER A 125 -4.89 2.35 16.80
C SER A 125 -3.39 2.05 16.67
N ALA A 126 -2.79 1.49 17.71
CA ALA A 126 -1.38 1.07 17.67
C ALA A 126 -1.18 -0.23 16.90
N SER A 127 -2.23 -1.05 16.78
CA SER A 127 -2.27 -2.29 15.99
C SER A 127 -3.70 -2.65 15.64
N GLU A 128 -3.89 -3.62 14.75
CA GLU A 128 -5.19 -4.14 14.37
C GLU A 128 -5.91 -4.85 15.53
N ALA A 129 -5.15 -5.48 16.44
CA ALA A 129 -5.71 -6.06 17.66
C ALA A 129 -6.35 -4.97 18.54
N THR A 130 -5.69 -3.83 18.69
CA THR A 130 -6.24 -2.67 19.41
C THR A 130 -7.48 -2.14 18.71
N ALA A 131 -7.44 -2.00 17.37
CA ALA A 131 -8.59 -1.57 16.58
C ALA A 131 -9.78 -2.52 16.75
N ALA A 132 -9.56 -3.84 16.65
CA ALA A 132 -10.61 -4.83 16.88
C ALA A 132 -11.20 -4.75 18.30
N ALA A 133 -10.33 -4.52 19.31
CA ALA A 133 -10.77 -4.39 20.70
C ALA A 133 -11.65 -3.16 20.93
N THR A 134 -11.52 -2.07 20.17
CA THR A 134 -12.42 -0.90 20.31
C THR A 134 -13.87 -1.23 19.96
N LEU A 135 -14.12 -2.26 19.14
CA LEU A 135 -15.46 -2.74 18.83
C LEU A 135 -16.21 -3.30 20.07
N SER A 136 -15.49 -3.51 21.18
CA SER A 136 -16.10 -3.86 22.46
C SER A 136 -17.18 -2.86 22.93
N ALA A 137 -17.12 -1.60 22.49
CA ALA A 137 -18.15 -0.60 22.76
C ALA A 137 -19.53 -1.01 22.21
N SER A 138 -19.56 -1.75 21.11
CA SER A 138 -20.79 -2.26 20.51
C SER A 138 -21.31 -3.55 21.16
N VAL A 139 -20.57 -4.19 22.07
CA VAL A 139 -20.98 -5.44 22.72
C VAL A 139 -22.14 -5.20 23.69
N MET A 140 -22.00 -4.25 24.61
CA MET A 140 -22.98 -4.00 25.69
C MET A 140 -24.01 -2.91 25.35
N TYR A 141 -23.73 -2.08 24.35
CA TYR A 141 -24.53 -0.89 24.06
C TYR A 141 -24.99 -0.88 22.60
N PRO A 142 -26.14 -0.25 22.29
CA PRO A 142 -26.62 -0.09 20.91
C PRO A 142 -25.82 1.01 20.18
N ILE A 143 -24.52 0.85 20.11
CA ILE A 143 -23.55 1.80 19.52
C ILE A 143 -23.04 1.21 18.20
N ARG A 144 -23.21 1.94 17.11
CA ARG A 144 -22.58 1.60 15.81
C ARG A 144 -21.13 2.05 15.81
N GLY A 145 -20.24 1.12 15.47
CA GLY A 145 -18.81 1.39 15.33
C GLY A 145 -18.20 0.73 14.10
N ALA A 146 -17.17 1.38 13.55
CA ALA A 146 -16.46 0.83 12.41
C ALA A 146 -14.95 0.91 12.61
N VAL A 147 -14.25 -0.16 12.19
CA VAL A 147 -12.79 -0.20 12.18
C VAL A 147 -12.28 -0.67 10.82
N THR A 148 -11.02 -0.34 10.51
CA THR A 148 -10.42 -0.71 9.22
C THR A 148 -8.98 -1.14 9.37
N TRP A 149 -8.57 -2.11 8.54
CA TRP A 149 -7.18 -2.54 8.37
C TRP A 149 -6.98 -3.35 7.08
N LYS A 150 -5.72 -3.68 6.79
CA LYS A 150 -5.39 -4.59 5.69
C LYS A 150 -5.60 -6.05 6.12
N SER A 151 -6.15 -6.89 5.23
CA SER A 151 -6.36 -8.33 5.48
C SER A 151 -5.08 -9.04 5.89
N THR A 152 -4.10 -9.06 5.01
CA THR A 152 -2.80 -9.70 5.24
C THR A 152 -2.04 -9.00 6.36
N ALA A 153 -1.57 -9.77 7.31
CA ALA A 153 -1.04 -9.40 8.62
C ALA A 153 -2.11 -8.83 9.56
N GLY A 154 -2.97 -7.90 9.15
CA GLY A 154 -3.90 -7.21 10.04
C GLY A 154 -4.96 -8.12 10.67
N THR A 155 -5.65 -8.90 9.86
CA THR A 155 -6.66 -9.84 10.39
C THR A 155 -6.01 -10.94 11.23
N ASN A 156 -4.78 -11.37 10.90
CA ASN A 156 -4.00 -12.30 11.71
C ASN A 156 -3.72 -11.74 13.10
N VAL A 157 -3.29 -10.47 13.17
CA VAL A 157 -3.03 -9.76 14.43
C VAL A 157 -4.30 -9.55 15.24
N ALA A 158 -5.42 -9.26 14.60
CA ALA A 158 -6.72 -9.04 15.24
C ALA A 158 -7.45 -10.33 15.64
N ALA A 159 -6.97 -11.51 15.24
CA ALA A 159 -7.71 -12.78 15.29
C ALA A 159 -8.23 -13.14 16.68
N ASP A 160 -7.48 -12.89 17.75
CA ASP A 160 -7.93 -13.17 19.12
C ASP A 160 -9.08 -12.24 19.53
N ALA A 161 -8.94 -10.93 19.33
CA ALA A 161 -9.99 -9.96 19.62
C ALA A 161 -11.28 -10.25 18.80
N LEU A 162 -11.14 -10.63 17.53
CA LEU A 162 -12.25 -11.00 16.66
C LEU A 162 -12.97 -12.27 17.15
N SER A 163 -12.23 -13.25 17.61
CA SER A 163 -12.82 -14.50 18.18
C SER A 163 -13.65 -14.19 19.42
N ASN A 164 -13.14 -13.34 20.31
CA ASN A 164 -13.87 -12.88 21.50
C ASN A 164 -15.12 -12.08 21.13
N LEU A 165 -14.99 -11.13 20.18
CA LEU A 165 -16.09 -10.29 19.70
C LEU A 165 -17.21 -11.13 19.08
N SER A 166 -16.85 -12.10 18.24
CA SER A 166 -17.82 -13.02 17.63
C SER A 166 -18.51 -13.91 18.65
N SER A 167 -17.78 -14.46 19.62
CA SER A 167 -18.36 -15.30 20.67
C SER A 167 -19.41 -14.54 21.48
N GLY A 168 -19.03 -13.44 22.12
CA GLY A 168 -19.92 -12.62 22.92
C GLY A 168 -21.04 -11.95 22.10
N GLY A 169 -20.78 -11.72 20.82
CA GLY A 169 -21.67 -11.00 19.92
C GLY A 169 -21.78 -9.52 20.24
N VAL A 170 -22.56 -8.79 19.48
CA VAL A 170 -22.74 -7.34 19.59
C VAL A 170 -24.20 -6.96 19.78
N THR A 171 -24.46 -5.87 20.49
CA THR A 171 -25.78 -5.27 20.63
C THR A 171 -25.99 -4.17 19.60
N GLY A 172 -24.96 -3.34 19.40
CA GLY A 172 -24.92 -2.33 18.35
C GLY A 172 -24.23 -2.86 17.10
N GLY A 173 -24.35 -2.14 16.00
CA GLY A 173 -23.73 -2.54 14.73
C GLY A 173 -22.21 -2.43 14.78
N ALA A 174 -21.50 -3.49 14.44
CA ALA A 174 -20.05 -3.54 14.38
C ALA A 174 -19.58 -3.90 12.96
N LEU A 175 -18.93 -2.95 12.28
CA LEU A 175 -18.45 -3.12 10.92
C LEU A 175 -16.92 -3.12 10.87
N ILE A 176 -16.35 -4.05 10.12
CA ILE A 176 -14.91 -4.18 9.94
C ILE A 176 -14.62 -4.04 8.44
N VAL A 177 -14.08 -2.89 8.02
CA VAL A 177 -13.73 -2.65 6.62
C VAL A 177 -12.32 -3.18 6.36
N ILE A 178 -12.20 -4.21 5.55
CA ILE A 178 -10.93 -4.91 5.32
C ILE A 178 -10.46 -4.71 3.88
N GLY A 179 -9.24 -4.18 3.74
CA GLY A 179 -8.59 -4.06 2.43
C GLY A 179 -7.88 -5.34 2.04
N GLU A 180 -8.21 -5.90 0.88
CA GLU A 180 -7.61 -7.12 0.34
C GLU A 180 -7.03 -6.90 -1.05
N ASP A 181 -5.89 -7.51 -1.33
CA ASP A 181 -5.25 -7.49 -2.65
C ASP A 181 -4.55 -8.82 -2.96
N TYR A 182 -4.66 -9.23 -4.23
CA TYR A 182 -4.05 -10.45 -4.77
C TYR A 182 -3.03 -10.17 -5.87
N GLY A 183 -2.75 -8.88 -6.16
CA GLY A 183 -1.86 -8.46 -7.21
C GLY A 183 -0.39 -8.71 -6.90
N GLU A 184 0.41 -8.93 -7.94
CA GLU A 184 1.85 -9.01 -7.81
C GLU A 184 2.44 -7.71 -7.25
N GLY A 185 3.30 -7.82 -6.24
CA GLY A 185 3.98 -6.69 -5.61
C GLY A 185 3.15 -5.85 -4.63
N SER A 186 1.91 -6.24 -4.36
CA SER A 186 1.01 -5.52 -3.44
C SER A 186 1.06 -6.08 -2.02
N SER A 187 0.92 -7.39 -1.86
CA SER A 187 0.95 -8.06 -0.56
C SER A 187 2.12 -9.00 -0.42
N ILE A 188 2.70 -9.02 0.79
CA ILE A 188 3.80 -9.94 1.13
C ILE A 188 3.34 -11.40 1.23
N MET A 189 2.07 -11.62 1.49
CA MET A 189 1.40 -12.92 1.53
C MET A 189 0.06 -12.82 0.80
N GLN A 190 -0.36 -13.91 0.18
CA GLN A 190 -1.65 -14.02 -0.49
C GLN A 190 -2.59 -14.81 0.42
N GLU A 191 -3.31 -14.11 1.30
CA GLU A 191 -4.25 -14.68 2.25
C GLU A 191 -5.65 -14.12 2.03
N ARG A 192 -6.66 -14.91 2.40
CA ARG A 192 -8.06 -14.55 2.21
C ARG A 192 -8.74 -14.23 3.53
N THR A 193 -9.43 -13.11 3.59
CA THR A 193 -10.34 -12.72 4.67
C THR A 193 -11.42 -13.77 4.89
N HIS A 194 -11.86 -14.46 3.84
CA HIS A 194 -12.88 -15.50 3.89
C HIS A 194 -12.56 -16.58 4.94
N ALA A 195 -11.31 -17.03 5.04
CA ALA A 195 -10.87 -18.01 6.03
C ALA A 195 -11.11 -17.54 7.48
N PHE A 196 -10.87 -16.26 7.76
CA PHE A 196 -11.12 -15.68 9.08
C PHE A 196 -12.60 -15.52 9.38
N ALA A 197 -13.39 -15.13 8.38
CA ALA A 197 -14.83 -15.06 8.50
C ALA A 197 -15.43 -16.44 8.86
N MET A 198 -15.02 -17.49 8.15
CA MET A 198 -15.45 -18.86 8.43
C MET A 198 -15.00 -19.34 9.82
N LYS A 199 -13.71 -19.20 10.14
CA LYS A 199 -13.14 -19.61 11.44
C LYS A 199 -13.86 -18.98 12.62
N SER A 200 -14.14 -17.68 12.53
CA SER A 200 -14.71 -16.91 13.64
C SER A 200 -16.23 -16.76 13.53
N GLN A 201 -16.83 -17.22 12.43
CA GLN A 201 -18.27 -17.09 12.15
C GLN A 201 -18.75 -15.64 12.23
N ILE A 202 -18.03 -14.78 11.50
CA ILE A 202 -18.32 -13.37 11.28
C ILE A 202 -18.82 -13.24 9.84
N TRP A 203 -19.89 -12.49 9.61
CA TRP A 203 -20.47 -12.37 8.26
C TRP A 203 -19.52 -11.61 7.34
N LEU A 204 -19.37 -12.05 6.11
CA LEU A 204 -18.47 -11.47 5.12
C LEU A 204 -19.25 -10.93 3.92
N MET A 205 -19.12 -9.64 3.68
CA MET A 205 -19.60 -8.95 2.48
C MET A 205 -18.44 -8.65 1.55
N ASP A 206 -18.58 -8.93 0.26
CA ASP A 206 -17.67 -8.55 -0.83
C ASP A 206 -18.49 -7.83 -1.92
N PRO A 207 -18.77 -6.53 -1.77
CA PRO A 207 -19.72 -5.82 -2.58
C PRO A 207 -19.21 -5.57 -4.01
N ARG A 208 -20.17 -5.53 -4.94
CA ARG A 208 -19.96 -5.11 -6.32
C ARG A 208 -19.35 -3.68 -6.36
N PRO A 209 -18.23 -3.47 -7.12
CA PRO A 209 -17.45 -2.24 -7.05
C PRO A 209 -18.08 -1.09 -7.83
N ASN A 210 -19.14 -0.52 -7.29
CA ASN A 210 -19.72 0.78 -7.69
C ASN A 210 -20.23 1.51 -6.44
N LEU A 211 -20.27 2.83 -6.47
CA LEU A 211 -20.56 3.63 -5.29
C LEU A 211 -21.94 3.38 -4.67
N PRO A 212 -23.04 3.30 -5.45
CA PRO A 212 -24.35 3.03 -4.89
C PRO A 212 -24.41 1.69 -4.12
N THR A 213 -23.83 0.63 -4.68
CA THR A 213 -23.78 -0.68 -4.00
C THR A 213 -22.90 -0.65 -2.76
N LEU A 214 -21.72 0.01 -2.84
CA LEU A 214 -20.82 0.15 -1.68
C LEU A 214 -21.51 0.86 -0.50
N VAL A 215 -22.16 1.99 -0.78
CA VAL A 215 -22.89 2.76 0.24
C VAL A 215 -24.01 1.92 0.85
N ARG A 216 -24.81 1.26 0.01
CA ARG A 216 -25.87 0.36 0.46
C ARG A 216 -25.29 -0.75 1.35
N MET A 217 -24.22 -1.42 0.94
CA MET A 217 -23.64 -2.53 1.70
C MET A 217 -23.03 -2.11 3.04
N VAL A 218 -22.53 -0.87 3.17
CA VAL A 218 -22.13 -0.32 4.47
C VAL A 218 -23.36 -0.16 5.39
N GLU A 219 -24.45 0.44 4.88
CA GLU A 219 -25.68 0.65 5.63
C GLU A 219 -26.30 -0.71 6.05
N GLU A 220 -26.47 -1.63 5.11
CA GLU A 220 -27.00 -3.00 5.35
C GLU A 220 -26.08 -3.83 6.27
N GLY A 221 -24.77 -3.58 6.23
CA GLY A 221 -23.81 -4.25 7.10
C GLY A 221 -24.05 -3.94 8.57
N PHE A 222 -24.38 -2.69 8.92
CA PHE A 222 -24.79 -2.35 10.28
C PHE A 222 -26.12 -2.98 10.68
N GLU A 223 -27.10 -2.95 9.79
CA GLU A 223 -28.41 -3.55 10.05
C GLU A 223 -28.33 -5.07 10.18
N LEU A 224 -27.56 -5.75 9.34
CA LEU A 224 -27.26 -7.17 9.46
C LEU A 224 -26.55 -7.50 10.79
N SER A 225 -25.58 -6.68 11.17
CA SER A 225 -24.87 -6.86 12.44
C SER A 225 -25.82 -6.77 13.64
N GLU A 226 -26.69 -5.77 13.67
CA GLU A 226 -27.69 -5.56 14.72
C GLU A 226 -28.74 -6.66 14.75
N ALA A 227 -29.32 -7.02 13.58
CA ALA A 227 -30.35 -8.05 13.46
C ALA A 227 -29.85 -9.43 13.91
N THR A 228 -28.57 -9.72 13.70
CA THR A 228 -27.98 -11.03 13.99
C THR A 228 -27.11 -11.05 15.25
N ASN A 229 -26.87 -9.91 15.89
CA ASN A 229 -25.93 -9.76 17.00
C ASN A 229 -24.51 -10.26 16.69
N THR A 230 -24.07 -10.11 15.44
CA THR A 230 -22.78 -10.62 14.98
C THR A 230 -22.05 -9.50 14.21
N PRO A 231 -20.75 -9.30 14.42
CA PRO A 231 -20.01 -8.32 13.62
C PRO A 231 -20.00 -8.70 12.14
N VAL A 232 -19.82 -7.71 11.26
CA VAL A 232 -19.77 -7.89 9.80
C VAL A 232 -18.43 -7.41 9.28
N MET A 233 -17.78 -8.20 8.45
CA MET A 233 -16.62 -7.84 7.65
C MET A 233 -17.08 -7.35 6.28
N LEU A 234 -16.63 -6.19 5.88
CA LEU A 234 -16.80 -5.64 4.53
C LEU A 234 -15.45 -5.68 3.82
N GLU A 235 -15.28 -6.64 2.94
CA GLU A 235 -14.07 -6.78 2.12
C GLU A 235 -14.09 -5.78 0.97
N VAL A 236 -13.00 -5.02 0.81
CA VAL A 236 -12.82 -4.10 -0.30
C VAL A 236 -11.48 -4.34 -0.97
N ARG A 237 -11.51 -4.60 -2.27
CA ARG A 237 -10.32 -4.84 -3.07
C ARG A 237 -9.69 -3.53 -3.49
N ILE A 238 -8.40 -3.54 -3.90
CA ILE A 238 -7.71 -2.35 -4.38
C ILE A 238 -8.52 -1.60 -5.46
N ARG A 239 -9.13 -2.35 -6.39
CA ARG A 239 -9.98 -1.78 -7.45
C ARG A 239 -11.22 -1.10 -6.89
N THR A 240 -11.79 -1.63 -5.82
CA THR A 240 -12.97 -1.08 -5.14
C THR A 240 -12.61 0.18 -4.36
N CYS A 241 -11.45 0.21 -3.71
CA CYS A 241 -10.97 1.39 -2.98
C CYS A 241 -10.87 2.62 -3.87
N HIS A 242 -10.44 2.43 -5.12
CA HIS A 242 -10.17 3.52 -6.07
C HIS A 242 -11.19 3.64 -7.20
N VAL A 243 -12.30 2.90 -7.15
CA VAL A 243 -13.38 3.09 -8.12
C VAL A 243 -13.97 4.50 -7.98
N HIS A 244 -14.10 5.19 -9.10
CA HIS A 244 -14.75 6.48 -9.17
C HIS A 244 -16.20 6.35 -9.65
N GLY A 245 -17.08 7.14 -9.05
CA GLY A 245 -18.49 7.13 -9.43
C GLY A 245 -19.28 8.23 -8.73
N SER A 246 -20.59 8.07 -8.73
CA SER A 246 -21.52 8.98 -8.05
C SER A 246 -22.68 8.20 -7.44
N PHE A 247 -23.28 8.76 -6.40
CA PHE A 247 -24.52 8.29 -5.81
C PHE A 247 -25.28 9.48 -5.20
N VAL A 248 -26.56 9.27 -4.92
CA VAL A 248 -27.39 10.27 -4.22
C VAL A 248 -27.13 10.12 -2.72
N ALA A 249 -26.60 11.19 -2.11
CA ALA A 249 -26.26 11.20 -0.70
C ALA A 249 -27.54 11.30 0.17
N LYS A 250 -27.41 10.84 1.41
CA LYS A 250 -28.35 11.05 2.50
C LYS A 250 -27.73 11.98 3.55
N ASN A 251 -28.55 12.52 4.42
CA ASN A 251 -28.06 13.30 5.57
C ASN A 251 -27.15 12.44 6.48
N ASN A 252 -26.07 13.02 6.96
CA ASN A 252 -25.31 12.45 8.05
C ASN A 252 -26.16 12.36 9.31
N LYS A 253 -26.01 11.28 10.06
CA LYS A 253 -26.75 11.04 11.29
C LYS A 253 -25.83 11.14 12.49
N LYS A 254 -26.26 11.89 13.53
CA LYS A 254 -25.61 11.80 14.82
C LYS A 254 -25.93 10.45 15.48
N PRO A 255 -25.03 9.90 16.31
CA PRO A 255 -25.31 8.69 17.04
C PRO A 255 -26.58 8.83 17.88
N THR A 256 -27.45 7.81 17.83
CA THR A 256 -28.67 7.77 18.66
C THR A 256 -28.38 7.44 20.12
N PHE A 257 -27.28 6.74 20.37
CA PHE A 257 -26.73 6.46 21.70
C PHE A 257 -25.26 6.81 21.71
N THR A 258 -24.85 7.67 22.63
CA THR A 258 -23.50 8.23 22.65
C THR A 258 -22.55 7.44 23.55
N LEU A 259 -21.24 7.53 23.28
CA LEU A 259 -20.22 6.97 24.18
C LEU A 259 -20.28 7.59 25.59
N ARG A 260 -20.71 8.86 25.72
CA ARG A 260 -20.92 9.51 27.00
C ARG A 260 -22.04 8.84 27.80
N GLU A 261 -23.19 8.59 27.15
CA GLU A 261 -24.32 7.89 27.79
C GLU A 261 -23.92 6.49 28.26
N ALA A 262 -23.06 5.80 27.50
CA ALA A 262 -22.52 4.50 27.89
C ALA A 262 -21.65 4.59 29.15
N LEU A 263 -20.83 5.65 29.27
CA LEU A 263 -20.01 5.88 30.47
C LEU A 263 -20.83 6.31 31.69
N GLU A 264 -21.85 7.13 31.49
CA GLU A 264 -22.73 7.62 32.57
C GLU A 264 -23.70 6.53 33.05
N ASN A 265 -24.09 5.58 32.18
CA ASN A 265 -25.04 4.51 32.48
C ASN A 265 -24.46 3.14 32.10
N PRO A 266 -23.47 2.63 32.82
CA PRO A 266 -22.80 1.39 32.47
C PRO A 266 -23.74 0.18 32.56
N LYS A 267 -23.82 -0.59 31.48
CA LYS A 267 -24.60 -1.83 31.39
C LYS A 267 -23.69 -3.05 31.56
N ARG A 268 -24.24 -4.10 32.09
CA ARG A 268 -23.58 -5.39 32.24
C ARG A 268 -24.53 -6.54 31.87
N ASP A 269 -24.11 -7.30 30.90
CA ASP A 269 -24.76 -8.56 30.52
C ASP A 269 -23.73 -9.69 30.58
N VAL A 270 -23.88 -10.57 31.59
CA VAL A 270 -22.97 -11.69 31.83
C VAL A 270 -23.00 -12.73 30.70
N ASN A 271 -24.10 -12.80 29.93
CA ASN A 271 -24.21 -13.73 28.81
C ASN A 271 -23.35 -13.33 27.62
N ARG A 272 -22.92 -12.07 27.55
CA ARG A 272 -22.01 -11.56 26.51
C ARG A 272 -20.54 -11.63 26.91
N ILE A 273 -20.24 -12.00 28.15
CA ILE A 273 -18.86 -12.17 28.62
C ILE A 273 -18.36 -13.56 28.19
N VAL A 274 -17.20 -13.60 27.56
CA VAL A 274 -16.57 -14.84 27.07
C VAL A 274 -15.92 -15.58 28.24
N LEU A 275 -16.72 -16.33 28.95
CA LEU A 275 -16.32 -17.12 30.13
C LEU A 275 -17.18 -18.37 30.22
N PRO A 276 -16.66 -19.58 30.55
CA PRO A 276 -17.51 -20.73 30.84
C PRO A 276 -18.47 -20.51 32.01
N PRO A 277 -19.71 -20.96 31.96
CA PRO A 277 -20.32 -21.75 30.88
C PRO A 277 -20.93 -20.93 29.75
N ALA A 278 -20.94 -19.57 29.83
CA ALA A 278 -21.56 -18.69 28.84
C ALA A 278 -20.98 -18.89 27.43
N SER A 279 -19.67 -19.14 27.32
CA SER A 279 -19.00 -19.36 26.03
C SER A 279 -19.58 -20.56 25.25
N TYR A 280 -19.99 -21.64 25.92
CA TYR A 280 -20.66 -22.74 25.27
C TYR A 280 -22.07 -22.37 24.79
N MET A 281 -22.82 -21.60 25.57
CA MET A 281 -24.11 -21.09 25.15
C MET A 281 -24.04 -20.11 23.99
N GLN A 282 -22.96 -19.29 23.96
CA GLN A 282 -22.69 -18.39 22.85
C GLN A 282 -22.42 -19.15 21.54
N GLU A 283 -21.67 -20.25 21.61
CA GLU A 283 -21.42 -21.10 20.44
C GLU A 283 -22.74 -21.72 19.92
N LYS A 284 -23.58 -22.21 20.81
CA LYS A 284 -24.90 -22.71 20.48
C LYS A 284 -25.80 -21.66 19.83
N ASP A 285 -25.80 -20.43 20.38
CA ASP A 285 -26.56 -19.30 19.86
C ASP A 285 -26.12 -18.89 18.43
N LYS A 286 -24.83 -19.02 18.09
CA LYS A 286 -24.34 -18.76 16.73
C LYS A 286 -25.06 -19.65 15.71
N HIS A 287 -25.21 -20.94 15.98
CA HIS A 287 -25.78 -21.89 15.04
C HIS A 287 -27.32 -21.94 15.07
N GLU A 288 -27.93 -21.82 16.25
CA GLU A 288 -29.38 -22.00 16.40
C GLU A 288 -30.18 -20.73 16.10
N ARG A 289 -29.57 -19.53 16.30
CA ARG A 289 -30.28 -18.27 16.13
C ARG A 289 -29.57 -17.30 15.15
N ARG A 290 -28.29 -16.99 15.36
CA ARG A 290 -27.60 -15.94 14.58
C ARG A 290 -27.45 -16.33 13.12
N TRP A 291 -27.07 -17.57 12.83
CA TRP A 291 -26.91 -18.05 11.47
C TRP A 291 -28.23 -18.06 10.68
N PRO A 292 -29.34 -18.67 11.16
CA PRO A 292 -30.62 -18.59 10.46
C PRO A 292 -31.11 -17.16 10.26
N ALA A 293 -30.94 -16.29 11.25
CA ALA A 293 -31.30 -14.87 11.13
C ALA A 293 -30.49 -14.16 10.03
N ALA A 294 -29.21 -14.48 9.86
CA ALA A 294 -28.38 -13.92 8.78
C ALA A 294 -28.87 -14.35 7.41
N ILE A 295 -29.19 -15.65 7.23
CA ILE A 295 -29.75 -16.19 5.98
C ILE A 295 -31.07 -15.50 5.63
N GLU A 296 -31.95 -15.35 6.61
CA GLU A 296 -33.25 -14.68 6.41
C GLU A 296 -33.06 -13.19 6.05
N PHE A 297 -32.18 -12.48 6.75
CA PHE A 297 -31.87 -11.09 6.45
C PHE A 297 -31.32 -10.90 5.03
N ILE A 298 -30.34 -11.72 4.63
CA ILE A 298 -29.72 -11.66 3.29
C ILE A 298 -30.81 -11.84 2.21
N LYS A 299 -31.70 -12.79 2.38
CA LYS A 299 -32.82 -13.06 1.45
C LYS A 299 -33.85 -11.93 1.42
N ALA A 300 -34.29 -11.46 2.58
CA ALA A 300 -35.31 -10.43 2.70
C ALA A 300 -34.83 -9.08 2.11
N HIS A 301 -33.58 -8.73 2.33
CA HIS A 301 -32.95 -7.50 1.84
C HIS A 301 -32.36 -7.65 0.41
N LYS A 302 -32.43 -8.85 -0.18
CA LYS A 302 -31.90 -9.15 -1.53
C LYS A 302 -30.47 -8.63 -1.67
N LEU A 303 -29.59 -9.03 -0.77
CA LEU A 303 -28.21 -8.53 -0.75
C LEU A 303 -27.41 -9.10 -1.92
N ASN A 304 -27.65 -10.37 -2.30
CA ASN A 304 -27.10 -10.96 -3.51
C ASN A 304 -27.95 -10.57 -4.73
N GLU A 305 -27.30 -10.43 -5.88
CA GLU A 305 -27.94 -9.87 -7.09
C GLU A 305 -27.92 -10.87 -8.25
N ARG A 306 -28.94 -10.83 -9.10
CA ARG A 306 -29.01 -11.59 -10.35
C ARG A 306 -29.05 -10.63 -11.53
N PHE A 307 -28.30 -10.95 -12.60
CA PHE A 307 -28.27 -10.19 -13.85
C PHE A 307 -28.35 -11.13 -15.04
N GLY A 308 -28.72 -10.55 -16.19
CA GLY A 308 -28.93 -11.31 -17.43
C GLY A 308 -30.23 -12.11 -17.44
N PRO A 309 -30.38 -13.08 -18.35
CA PRO A 309 -31.58 -13.86 -18.50
C PRO A 309 -31.82 -14.79 -17.27
N GLU A 310 -33.06 -15.02 -16.94
CA GLU A 310 -33.43 -15.95 -15.84
C GLU A 310 -33.03 -17.40 -16.15
N GLN A 311 -33.12 -17.79 -17.42
CA GLN A 311 -32.83 -19.14 -17.90
C GLN A 311 -31.59 -19.15 -18.79
N GLY A 312 -30.91 -20.28 -18.82
CA GLY A 312 -29.74 -20.55 -19.65
C GLY A 312 -29.08 -21.84 -19.26
N ASP A 313 -28.45 -22.49 -20.22
CA ASP A 313 -27.79 -23.81 -20.02
C ASP A 313 -26.55 -23.73 -19.13
N VAL A 314 -25.94 -22.55 -19.08
CA VAL A 314 -24.77 -22.25 -18.21
C VAL A 314 -25.03 -20.98 -17.42
N GLY A 315 -24.25 -20.76 -16.37
CA GLY A 315 -24.32 -19.53 -15.60
C GLY A 315 -22.97 -19.19 -14.97
N VAL A 316 -22.84 -17.98 -14.46
CA VAL A 316 -21.65 -17.53 -13.73
C VAL A 316 -22.05 -17.08 -12.34
N ILE A 317 -21.44 -17.68 -11.33
CA ILE A 317 -21.52 -17.26 -9.93
C ILE A 317 -20.21 -16.53 -9.61
N MET A 318 -20.27 -15.36 -8.99
CA MET A 318 -19.05 -14.60 -8.71
C MET A 318 -19.14 -13.87 -7.39
N LEU A 319 -17.99 -13.65 -6.77
CA LEU A 319 -17.86 -12.67 -5.70
C LEU A 319 -18.17 -11.25 -6.24
N GLY A 320 -18.80 -10.42 -5.43
CA GLY A 320 -19.21 -9.07 -5.84
C GLY A 320 -18.05 -8.25 -6.38
N GLY A 321 -16.89 -8.29 -5.70
CA GLY A 321 -15.67 -7.60 -6.14
C GLY A 321 -15.16 -8.01 -7.53
N MET A 322 -15.59 -9.16 -8.06
CA MET A 322 -15.23 -9.67 -9.39
C MET A 322 -16.13 -9.19 -10.51
N TYR A 323 -17.24 -8.52 -10.20
CA TYR A 323 -18.25 -8.15 -11.19
C TYR A 323 -17.68 -7.38 -12.37
N ASN A 324 -16.91 -6.31 -12.13
CA ASN A 324 -16.41 -5.44 -13.21
C ASN A 324 -15.43 -6.16 -14.15
N SER A 325 -14.54 -7.01 -13.63
CA SER A 325 -13.61 -7.78 -14.46
C SER A 325 -14.31 -8.87 -15.27
N THR A 326 -15.32 -9.52 -14.68
CA THR A 326 -16.16 -10.52 -15.36
C THR A 326 -16.99 -9.89 -16.46
N MET A 327 -17.68 -8.77 -16.18
CA MET A 327 -18.46 -8.04 -17.18
C MET A 327 -17.57 -7.54 -18.34
N ARG A 328 -16.37 -7.05 -18.05
CA ARG A 328 -15.43 -6.64 -19.07
C ARG A 328 -14.99 -7.80 -19.97
N ALA A 329 -14.77 -8.95 -19.38
CA ALA A 329 -14.45 -10.15 -20.15
C ALA A 329 -15.64 -10.63 -21.01
N LEU A 330 -16.86 -10.63 -20.48
CA LEU A 330 -18.08 -10.94 -21.24
C LEU A 330 -18.30 -9.96 -22.42
N GLN A 331 -18.02 -8.66 -22.23
CA GLN A 331 -18.07 -7.67 -23.31
C GLN A 331 -17.07 -8.00 -24.44
N TYR A 332 -15.84 -8.38 -24.09
CA TYR A 332 -14.84 -8.78 -25.10
C TYR A 332 -15.22 -10.06 -25.83
N LEU A 333 -15.94 -10.97 -25.19
CA LEU A 333 -16.47 -12.18 -25.80
C LEU A 333 -17.77 -11.94 -26.60
N GLY A 334 -18.30 -10.72 -26.61
CA GLY A 334 -19.57 -10.39 -27.26
C GLY A 334 -20.81 -10.91 -26.51
N LEU A 335 -20.66 -11.27 -25.24
CA LEU A 335 -21.70 -11.83 -24.39
C LEU A 335 -22.33 -10.81 -23.41
N ALA A 336 -21.87 -9.57 -23.44
CA ALA A 336 -22.46 -8.46 -22.72
C ALA A 336 -22.31 -7.17 -23.52
N ASP A 337 -23.22 -6.23 -23.31
CA ASP A 337 -23.16 -4.91 -23.92
C ASP A 337 -22.42 -3.89 -23.04
N ALA A 338 -22.32 -2.65 -23.53
CA ALA A 338 -21.66 -1.56 -22.82
C ALA A 338 -22.44 -1.07 -21.58
N TYR A 339 -23.70 -1.44 -21.45
CA TYR A 339 -24.59 -1.03 -20.36
C TYR A 339 -24.66 -2.07 -19.23
N GLY A 340 -24.03 -3.24 -19.41
CA GLY A 340 -23.99 -4.29 -18.41
C GLY A 340 -25.07 -5.36 -18.58
N GLU A 341 -25.79 -5.35 -19.69
CA GLU A 341 -26.73 -6.43 -20.04
C GLU A 341 -25.95 -7.65 -20.53
N SER A 342 -26.10 -8.78 -19.85
CA SER A 342 -25.44 -10.04 -20.18
C SER A 342 -26.38 -11.02 -20.85
N SER A 343 -25.92 -11.76 -21.86
CA SER A 343 -26.61 -12.90 -22.46
C SER A 343 -26.45 -14.20 -21.64
N VAL A 344 -25.59 -14.19 -20.64
CA VAL A 344 -25.35 -15.32 -19.73
C VAL A 344 -25.94 -14.99 -18.35
N PRO A 345 -26.70 -15.88 -17.72
CA PRO A 345 -27.17 -15.71 -16.34
C PRO A 345 -26.01 -15.49 -15.37
N LEU A 346 -26.10 -14.43 -14.55
CA LEU A 346 -25.10 -14.08 -13.55
C LEU A 346 -25.72 -14.08 -12.16
N TYR A 347 -25.00 -14.62 -11.17
CA TYR A 347 -25.34 -14.52 -9.76
C TYR A 347 -24.17 -13.92 -9.00
N VAL A 348 -24.39 -12.75 -8.40
CA VAL A 348 -23.37 -11.96 -7.73
C VAL A 348 -23.54 -12.09 -6.23
N LEU A 349 -22.54 -12.69 -5.59
CA LEU A 349 -22.44 -12.83 -4.14
C LEU A 349 -21.86 -11.55 -3.54
N ASN A 350 -22.72 -10.59 -3.15
CA ASN A 350 -22.31 -9.45 -2.33
C ASN A 350 -22.13 -9.85 -0.86
N VAL A 351 -22.73 -10.99 -0.45
CA VAL A 351 -22.43 -11.66 0.81
C VAL A 351 -21.77 -13.00 0.48
N ALA A 352 -20.50 -13.10 0.82
CA ALA A 352 -19.67 -14.26 0.57
C ALA A 352 -19.76 -15.32 1.70
N TYR A 353 -20.18 -14.90 2.90
CA TYR A 353 -20.38 -15.78 4.06
C TYR A 353 -21.37 -15.16 5.05
N PRO A 354 -22.45 -15.89 5.46
CA PRO A 354 -22.79 -17.24 5.03
C PRO A 354 -23.37 -17.28 3.61
N LEU A 355 -23.21 -18.41 2.94
CA LEU A 355 -23.88 -18.67 1.66
C LEU A 355 -25.39 -18.96 1.87
N VAL A 356 -26.20 -18.57 0.90
CA VAL A 356 -27.65 -18.83 0.90
C VAL A 356 -27.95 -20.05 0.00
N ASP A 357 -27.99 -21.22 0.60
CA ASP A 357 -28.13 -22.51 -0.10
C ASP A 357 -29.34 -22.54 -1.07
N ASP A 358 -30.48 -21.99 -0.66
CA ASP A 358 -31.68 -21.98 -1.48
C ASP A 358 -31.55 -21.12 -2.74
N GLU A 359 -30.92 -19.94 -2.63
CA GLU A 359 -30.70 -19.03 -3.78
C GLU A 359 -29.72 -19.64 -4.77
N ILE A 360 -28.63 -20.26 -4.26
CA ILE A 360 -27.63 -20.96 -5.05
C ILE A 360 -28.25 -22.15 -5.78
N ALA A 361 -29.00 -23.00 -5.05
CA ALA A 361 -29.67 -24.14 -5.64
C ALA A 361 -30.66 -23.73 -6.72
N ALA A 362 -31.46 -22.70 -6.46
CA ALA A 362 -32.41 -22.15 -7.44
C ALA A 362 -31.73 -21.58 -8.68
N PHE A 363 -30.56 -20.93 -8.52
CA PHE A 363 -29.76 -20.43 -9.65
C PHE A 363 -29.17 -21.56 -10.48
N CYS A 364 -28.69 -22.63 -9.85
CA CYS A 364 -28.03 -23.74 -10.50
C CYS A 364 -29.05 -24.71 -11.14
N ALA A 365 -30.28 -24.76 -10.63
CA ALA A 365 -31.30 -25.68 -11.13
C ALA A 365 -31.53 -25.54 -12.64
N GLY A 366 -31.52 -26.67 -13.35
CA GLY A 366 -31.72 -26.72 -14.80
C GLY A 366 -30.50 -26.33 -15.63
N LYS A 367 -29.40 -25.88 -15.01
CA LYS A 367 -28.16 -25.57 -15.72
C LYS A 367 -27.28 -26.79 -15.86
N ARG A 368 -26.65 -26.95 -17.01
CA ARG A 368 -25.65 -27.98 -17.29
C ARG A 368 -24.38 -27.75 -16.49
N ALA A 369 -23.92 -26.47 -16.42
CA ALA A 369 -22.73 -26.08 -15.69
C ALA A 369 -22.80 -24.64 -15.19
N VAL A 370 -22.07 -24.33 -14.12
CA VAL A 370 -21.83 -22.99 -13.63
C VAL A 370 -20.33 -22.76 -13.45
N LEU A 371 -19.87 -21.53 -13.75
CA LEU A 371 -18.51 -21.08 -13.43
C LEU A 371 -18.54 -20.33 -12.10
N MET A 372 -17.75 -20.78 -11.13
CA MET A 372 -17.48 -20.01 -9.91
C MET A 372 -16.27 -19.10 -10.10
N VAL A 373 -16.48 -17.79 -10.01
CA VAL A 373 -15.40 -16.78 -10.04
C VAL A 373 -15.05 -16.40 -8.64
N GLU A 374 -14.04 -17.04 -8.11
CA GLU A 374 -13.54 -16.89 -6.75
C GLU A 374 -12.04 -16.56 -6.80
N GLU A 375 -11.67 -15.30 -6.54
CA GLU A 375 -10.27 -14.84 -6.55
C GLU A 375 -9.53 -15.29 -5.28
N GLY A 376 -8.26 -15.68 -5.43
CA GLY A 376 -7.44 -16.19 -4.34
C GLY A 376 -7.61 -17.67 -4.06
N ALA A 377 -6.72 -18.21 -3.22
CA ALA A 377 -6.68 -19.61 -2.81
C ALA A 377 -6.86 -19.74 -1.28
N PRO A 378 -7.38 -20.86 -0.81
CA PRO A 378 -8.02 -21.98 -1.53
C PRO A 378 -9.47 -21.66 -1.96
N GLU A 379 -10.04 -22.56 -2.72
CA GLU A 379 -11.39 -22.51 -3.31
C GLU A 379 -12.49 -22.85 -2.27
N TYR A 380 -12.77 -21.94 -1.36
CA TYR A 380 -13.77 -22.17 -0.30
C TYR A 380 -15.19 -22.27 -0.86
N ILE A 381 -15.59 -21.28 -1.65
CA ILE A 381 -16.96 -21.17 -2.17
C ILE A 381 -17.23 -22.24 -3.22
N GLU A 382 -16.27 -22.55 -4.09
CA GLU A 382 -16.38 -23.62 -5.09
C GLU A 382 -16.65 -24.99 -4.42
N ARG A 383 -15.96 -25.27 -3.30
CA ARG A 383 -16.19 -26.50 -2.51
C ARG A 383 -17.58 -26.51 -1.86
N ASP A 384 -17.97 -25.38 -1.30
CA ASP A 384 -19.28 -25.24 -0.67
C ASP A 384 -20.41 -25.37 -1.71
N LEU A 385 -20.26 -24.81 -2.92
CA LEU A 385 -21.19 -24.99 -4.03
C LEU A 385 -21.38 -26.47 -4.35
N ASN A 386 -20.29 -27.22 -4.52
CA ASN A 386 -20.36 -28.67 -4.76
C ASN A 386 -21.12 -29.40 -3.64
N THR A 387 -20.90 -29.00 -2.39
CA THR A 387 -21.60 -29.56 -1.22
C THR A 387 -23.09 -29.22 -1.25
N ILE A 388 -23.46 -27.97 -1.54
CA ILE A 388 -24.86 -27.53 -1.65
C ILE A 388 -25.57 -28.27 -2.76
N LEU A 389 -24.99 -28.36 -3.96
CA LEU A 389 -25.57 -29.04 -5.10
C LEU A 389 -25.76 -30.52 -4.81
N ARG A 390 -24.80 -31.18 -4.18
CA ARG A 390 -24.91 -32.59 -3.81
C ARG A 390 -26.02 -32.83 -2.79
N ARG A 391 -26.17 -31.97 -1.78
CA ARG A 391 -27.24 -32.06 -0.77
C ARG A 391 -28.64 -31.84 -1.36
N ARG A 392 -28.73 -31.11 -2.48
CA ARG A 392 -29.97 -30.80 -3.20
C ARG A 392 -30.22 -31.72 -4.40
N ASP A 393 -29.42 -32.77 -4.59
CA ASP A 393 -29.48 -33.71 -5.72
C ASP A 393 -29.41 -33.02 -7.10
N LEU A 394 -28.76 -31.86 -7.19
CA LEU A 394 -28.54 -31.14 -8.45
C LEU A 394 -27.31 -31.71 -9.16
N GLN A 395 -27.42 -31.90 -10.49
CA GLN A 395 -26.38 -32.48 -11.33
C GLN A 395 -25.56 -31.40 -12.09
N THR A 396 -25.78 -30.13 -11.80
CA THR A 396 -25.05 -28.99 -12.38
C THR A 396 -23.55 -29.10 -12.08
N LYS A 397 -22.72 -29.08 -13.12
CA LYS A 397 -21.29 -29.13 -12.95
C LYS A 397 -20.77 -27.77 -12.48
N VAL A 398 -19.83 -27.77 -11.55
CA VAL A 398 -19.13 -26.54 -11.11
C VAL A 398 -17.74 -26.56 -11.72
N SER A 399 -17.41 -25.51 -12.47
CA SER A 399 -16.06 -25.14 -12.86
C SER A 399 -15.62 -23.94 -12.08
N GLY A 400 -14.34 -23.80 -11.83
CA GLY A 400 -13.76 -22.67 -11.11
C GLY A 400 -12.25 -22.67 -11.28
N LYS A 401 -11.52 -23.26 -10.33
CA LYS A 401 -10.05 -23.34 -10.39
C LYS A 401 -9.50 -24.32 -11.42
N ASP A 402 -10.33 -25.10 -12.07
CA ASP A 402 -9.98 -25.91 -13.23
C ASP A 402 -9.74 -25.06 -14.50
N VAL A 403 -10.39 -23.90 -14.63
CA VAL A 403 -10.27 -22.97 -15.76
C VAL A 403 -9.74 -21.59 -15.37
N LEU A 404 -9.76 -21.25 -14.08
CA LEU A 404 -9.22 -20.02 -13.52
C LEU A 404 -7.99 -20.32 -12.65
N PRO A 405 -6.96 -19.48 -12.64
CA PRO A 405 -5.74 -19.73 -11.87
C PRO A 405 -6.03 -19.77 -10.36
N MET A 406 -5.30 -20.62 -9.64
CA MET A 406 -5.43 -20.78 -8.20
C MET A 406 -5.05 -19.50 -7.44
N GLY A 407 -4.06 -18.75 -7.93
CA GLY A 407 -3.57 -17.53 -7.30
C GLY A 407 -3.43 -16.36 -8.26
N GLY A 408 -3.12 -15.21 -7.73
CA GLY A 408 -2.96 -13.97 -8.49
C GLY A 408 -4.27 -13.20 -8.70
N GLU A 409 -4.15 -11.99 -9.24
CA GLU A 409 -5.26 -11.08 -9.48
C GLU A 409 -6.08 -11.49 -10.72
N TYR A 410 -7.39 -11.55 -10.59
CA TYR A 410 -8.29 -11.86 -11.69
C TYR A 410 -8.59 -10.60 -12.52
N THR A 411 -7.62 -10.25 -13.35
CA THR A 411 -7.74 -9.16 -14.34
C THR A 411 -8.68 -9.56 -15.49
N ALA A 412 -9.11 -8.59 -16.30
CA ALA A 412 -9.98 -8.88 -17.46
C ALA A 412 -9.38 -9.91 -18.45
N PRO A 413 -8.08 -9.91 -18.77
CA PRO A 413 -7.48 -10.97 -19.58
C PRO A 413 -7.55 -12.36 -18.95
N VAL A 414 -7.31 -12.48 -17.64
CA VAL A 414 -7.43 -13.75 -16.90
C VAL A 414 -8.87 -14.26 -16.95
N MET A 415 -9.82 -13.37 -16.67
CA MET A 415 -11.24 -13.67 -16.75
C MET A 415 -11.69 -14.07 -18.14
N MET A 416 -11.22 -13.38 -19.17
CA MET A 416 -11.53 -13.68 -20.58
C MET A 416 -11.06 -15.09 -20.97
N LYS A 417 -9.85 -15.47 -20.56
CA LYS A 417 -9.30 -16.81 -20.81
C LYS A 417 -10.13 -17.89 -20.12
N GLY A 418 -10.39 -17.75 -18.81
CA GLY A 418 -11.16 -18.72 -18.04
C GLY A 418 -12.61 -18.85 -18.52
N LEU A 419 -13.29 -17.74 -18.80
CA LEU A 419 -14.64 -17.76 -19.36
C LEU A 419 -14.70 -18.45 -20.73
N ARG A 420 -13.72 -18.16 -21.61
CA ARG A 420 -13.64 -18.80 -22.92
C ARG A 420 -13.44 -20.32 -22.81
N GLU A 421 -12.59 -20.77 -21.90
CA GLU A 421 -12.31 -22.18 -21.65
C GLU A 421 -13.54 -22.90 -21.08
N PHE A 422 -14.21 -22.28 -20.10
CA PHE A 422 -15.48 -22.76 -19.55
C PHE A 422 -16.56 -22.87 -20.63
N LEU A 423 -16.77 -21.83 -21.44
CA LEU A 423 -17.78 -21.83 -22.50
C LEU A 423 -17.43 -22.83 -23.62
N ALA A 424 -16.14 -22.94 -23.99
CA ALA A 424 -15.73 -23.93 -24.98
C ALA A 424 -16.06 -25.38 -24.57
N THR A 425 -16.04 -25.64 -23.27
CA THR A 425 -16.37 -26.97 -22.70
C THR A 425 -17.86 -27.19 -22.53
N HIS A 426 -18.60 -26.15 -22.10
CA HIS A 426 -19.98 -26.33 -21.64
C HIS A 426 -21.06 -25.65 -22.48
N ALA A 427 -20.70 -24.65 -23.29
CA ALA A 427 -21.63 -23.84 -24.09
C ALA A 427 -20.97 -23.23 -25.32
N ARG A 428 -20.32 -24.06 -26.14
CA ARG A 428 -19.54 -23.61 -27.30
C ARG A 428 -20.34 -22.78 -28.30
N GLU A 429 -21.63 -23.01 -28.38
CA GLU A 429 -22.58 -22.26 -29.19
C GLU A 429 -22.66 -20.77 -28.87
N LEU A 430 -22.29 -20.37 -27.64
CA LEU A 430 -22.24 -18.97 -27.21
C LEU A 430 -20.95 -18.27 -27.68
N LEU A 431 -19.92 -19.01 -28.06
CA LEU A 431 -18.68 -18.45 -28.57
C LEU A 431 -18.83 -18.18 -30.07
N GLY A 432 -18.65 -16.93 -30.48
CA GLY A 432 -18.60 -16.58 -31.89
C GLY A 432 -17.44 -17.25 -32.62
N ASN A 433 -17.50 -17.27 -33.94
CA ASN A 433 -16.45 -17.83 -34.80
C ASN A 433 -15.20 -16.91 -34.89
N GLU A 434 -15.32 -15.66 -34.49
CA GLU A 434 -14.19 -14.70 -34.48
C GLU A 434 -13.47 -14.73 -33.11
N PRO A 435 -12.13 -14.59 -33.10
CA PRO A 435 -11.39 -14.42 -31.86
C PRO A 435 -11.83 -13.12 -31.15
N PRO A 436 -11.85 -13.09 -29.81
CA PRO A 436 -12.20 -11.91 -29.06
C PRO A 436 -11.28 -10.72 -29.41
N ARG A 437 -11.86 -9.54 -29.51
CA ARG A 437 -11.10 -8.30 -29.82
C ARG A 437 -11.01 -7.43 -28.56
N PRO A 438 -9.80 -7.01 -28.12
CA PRO A 438 -8.48 -7.37 -28.66
C PRO A 438 -8.08 -8.81 -28.30
N ASP A 439 -7.45 -9.51 -29.25
CA ASP A 439 -6.77 -10.77 -28.93
C ASP A 439 -5.53 -10.43 -28.08
N ALA A 440 -5.61 -10.63 -26.78
CA ALA A 440 -4.53 -10.31 -25.86
C ALA A 440 -3.27 -11.15 -26.14
N ASP A 441 -3.44 -12.41 -26.53
CA ASP A 441 -2.32 -13.30 -26.83
C ASP A 441 -1.61 -12.86 -28.10
N ALA A 442 -2.37 -12.45 -29.14
CA ALA A 442 -1.81 -11.89 -30.36
C ALA A 442 -1.09 -10.55 -30.10
N VAL A 443 -1.66 -9.68 -29.25
CA VAL A 443 -1.01 -8.41 -28.86
C VAL A 443 0.29 -8.68 -28.10
N LEU A 444 0.30 -9.58 -27.15
CA LEU A 444 1.52 -9.94 -26.39
C LEU A 444 2.56 -10.67 -27.22
N ALA A 445 2.13 -11.42 -28.24
CA ALA A 445 3.01 -12.09 -29.18
C ALA A 445 3.62 -11.15 -30.23
N ASP A 446 3.04 -9.94 -30.42
CA ASP A 446 3.52 -8.96 -31.40
C ASP A 446 5.00 -8.62 -31.15
N PRO A 447 5.89 -8.74 -32.17
CA PRO A 447 7.31 -8.41 -32.01
C PRO A 447 7.56 -6.99 -31.50
N ARG A 448 6.66 -6.03 -31.80
CA ARG A 448 6.77 -4.64 -31.33
C ARG A 448 6.54 -4.54 -29.82
N VAL A 449 5.61 -5.33 -29.28
CA VAL A 449 5.36 -5.38 -27.82
C VAL A 449 6.52 -6.06 -27.11
N LYS A 450 7.07 -7.15 -27.67
CA LYS A 450 8.29 -7.79 -27.14
C LYS A 450 9.49 -6.84 -27.16
N ALA A 451 9.64 -6.03 -28.21
CA ALA A 451 10.70 -5.04 -28.30
C ALA A 451 10.56 -3.91 -27.24
N LEU A 452 9.33 -3.62 -26.76
CA LEU A 452 9.14 -2.63 -25.69
C LEU A 452 9.91 -2.99 -24.41
N SER A 453 10.06 -4.27 -24.08
CA SER A 453 10.79 -4.71 -22.88
C SER A 453 12.28 -4.35 -22.91
N THR A 454 12.87 -4.15 -24.11
CA THR A 454 14.25 -3.68 -24.26
C THR A 454 14.37 -2.16 -24.13
N VAL A 455 13.31 -1.42 -24.50
CA VAL A 455 13.25 0.05 -24.43
C VAL A 455 12.79 0.52 -23.05
N VAL A 456 11.85 -0.21 -22.46
CA VAL A 456 11.32 0.03 -21.12
C VAL A 456 11.60 -1.20 -20.26
N PRO A 457 12.78 -1.29 -19.66
CA PRO A 457 13.13 -2.44 -18.83
C PRO A 457 12.23 -2.48 -17.60
N PRO A 458 11.94 -3.69 -17.07
CA PRO A 458 11.17 -3.84 -15.84
C PRO A 458 11.89 -3.11 -14.70
N ARG A 459 11.09 -2.43 -13.87
CA ARG A 459 11.56 -1.75 -12.68
C ARG A 459 11.17 -2.57 -11.45
N PRO A 460 12.06 -3.41 -10.92
CA PRO A 460 11.77 -4.16 -9.72
C PRO A 460 11.54 -3.19 -8.55
N PRO A 461 10.71 -3.56 -7.56
CA PRO A 461 10.56 -2.79 -6.35
C PRO A 461 11.93 -2.61 -5.67
N GLY A 462 12.12 -1.48 -4.99
CA GLY A 462 13.39 -1.18 -4.34
C GLY A 462 13.34 0.09 -3.53
N PHE A 463 14.46 0.40 -2.89
CA PHE A 463 14.58 1.61 -2.07
C PHE A 463 14.45 2.89 -2.89
N CYS A 464 13.77 3.88 -2.32
CA CYS A 464 13.64 5.21 -2.91
C CYS A 464 15.00 5.90 -3.11
N ILE A 465 15.03 6.91 -4.00
CA ILE A 465 16.18 7.80 -4.15
C ILE A 465 16.41 8.53 -2.83
N GLY A 466 17.64 8.44 -2.30
CA GLY A 466 18.00 9.03 -1.02
C GLY A 466 17.40 8.34 0.21
N CYS A 467 16.92 7.11 0.11
CA CYS A 467 16.40 6.36 1.24
C CYS A 467 17.45 6.26 2.38
N PRO A 468 17.08 6.56 3.64
CA PRO A 468 17.99 6.51 4.77
C PRO A 468 18.41 5.10 5.19
N GLU A 469 17.76 4.07 4.62
CA GLU A 469 18.07 2.67 4.91
C GLU A 469 19.24 2.15 4.06
N ARG A 470 19.47 2.71 2.86
CA ARG A 470 20.57 2.30 1.98
C ARG A 470 21.95 2.34 2.65
N PRO A 471 22.33 3.43 3.35
CA PRO A 471 23.62 3.48 4.03
C PRO A 471 23.77 2.44 5.13
N ILE A 472 22.67 2.04 5.79
CA ILE A 472 22.67 0.95 6.79
C ILE A 472 23.09 -0.36 6.12
N PHE A 473 22.45 -0.72 5.01
CA PHE A 473 22.75 -1.97 4.30
C PHE A 473 24.11 -1.92 3.59
N ALA A 474 24.56 -0.77 3.14
CA ALA A 474 25.94 -0.58 2.69
C ALA A 474 26.95 -0.90 3.79
N ALA A 475 26.73 -0.37 4.99
CA ALA A 475 27.59 -0.66 6.16
C ALA A 475 27.53 -2.15 6.55
N MET A 476 26.36 -2.79 6.48
CA MET A 476 26.23 -4.24 6.73
C MET A 476 27.05 -5.06 5.72
N LYS A 477 27.04 -4.70 4.44
CA LYS A 477 27.89 -5.38 3.42
C LYS A 477 29.38 -5.21 3.70
N MET A 478 29.81 -4.03 4.16
CA MET A 478 31.21 -3.81 4.54
C MET A 478 31.62 -4.70 5.74
N VAL A 479 30.74 -4.78 6.76
CA VAL A 479 30.99 -5.65 7.92
C VAL A 479 30.97 -7.12 7.53
N GLU A 480 30.09 -7.53 6.61
CA GLU A 480 30.05 -8.89 6.07
C GLU A 480 31.37 -9.26 5.36
N GLN A 481 32.00 -8.33 4.64
CA GLN A 481 33.32 -8.53 4.04
C GLN A 481 34.43 -8.72 5.07
N GLU A 482 34.30 -8.07 6.24
CA GLU A 482 35.30 -8.15 7.32
C GLU A 482 35.11 -9.38 8.24
N LEU A 483 33.88 -9.69 8.62
CA LEU A 483 33.53 -10.69 9.64
C LEU A 483 32.88 -11.96 9.07
N GLY A 484 32.63 -11.97 7.75
CA GLY A 484 31.89 -13.01 7.06
C GLY A 484 30.37 -12.89 7.24
N GLU A 485 29.63 -13.74 6.54
CA GLU A 485 28.16 -13.74 6.54
C GLU A 485 27.58 -14.07 7.94
N HIS A 486 26.49 -13.41 8.27
CA HIS A 486 25.69 -13.62 9.47
C HIS A 486 24.28 -14.03 9.11
N HIS A 487 23.61 -14.82 9.97
CA HIS A 487 22.17 -15.04 9.82
C HIS A 487 21.41 -13.74 10.08
N ILE A 488 20.53 -13.34 9.15
CA ILE A 488 19.79 -12.09 9.22
C ILE A 488 18.30 -12.37 9.15
N SER A 489 17.57 -11.94 10.18
CA SER A 489 16.12 -11.99 10.26
C SER A 489 15.54 -10.58 10.15
N ALA A 490 14.40 -10.42 9.49
CA ALA A 490 13.74 -9.14 9.35
C ALA A 490 12.25 -9.20 9.72
N ASP A 491 11.67 -8.07 10.06
CA ASP A 491 10.22 -7.91 10.05
C ASP A 491 9.75 -7.34 8.70
N ILE A 492 8.47 -6.97 8.62
CA ILE A 492 7.87 -6.45 7.40
C ILE A 492 8.05 -4.93 7.34
N GLY A 493 8.68 -4.43 6.28
CA GLY A 493 8.92 -3.00 6.07
C GLY A 493 9.74 -2.71 4.82
N CYS A 494 10.11 -1.44 4.61
CA CYS A 494 10.94 -1.04 3.47
C CYS A 494 12.30 -1.76 3.46
N HIS A 495 12.84 -2.07 4.63
CA HIS A 495 14.12 -2.79 4.78
C HIS A 495 14.13 -4.18 4.13
N LEU A 496 12.97 -4.79 3.85
CA LEU A 496 12.90 -6.03 3.07
C LEU A 496 13.49 -5.91 1.67
N PHE A 497 13.52 -4.71 1.09
CA PHE A 497 14.18 -4.54 -0.21
C PHE A 497 15.68 -4.80 -0.16
N SER A 498 16.29 -4.94 1.02
CA SER A 498 17.68 -5.33 1.17
C SER A 498 17.99 -6.76 0.72
N ILE A 499 16.97 -7.63 0.60
CA ILE A 499 17.13 -8.98 0.04
C ILE A 499 17.41 -8.96 -1.47
N LEU A 500 17.09 -7.85 -2.13
CA LEU A 500 17.30 -7.65 -3.56
C LEU A 500 18.69 -7.08 -3.85
N PRO A 501 19.21 -7.25 -5.07
CA PRO A 501 20.44 -6.57 -5.47
C PRO A 501 20.36 -5.04 -5.29
N PRO A 502 21.46 -4.39 -4.94
CA PRO A 502 22.81 -4.93 -4.81
C PRO A 502 23.16 -5.48 -3.43
N PHE A 503 22.25 -5.40 -2.46
CA PHE A 503 22.58 -5.75 -1.08
C PHE A 503 22.58 -7.26 -0.84
N ASN A 504 21.56 -7.98 -1.32
CA ASN A 504 21.40 -9.43 -1.12
C ASN A 504 21.55 -9.83 0.34
N ILE A 505 20.90 -9.08 1.24
CA ILE A 505 20.97 -9.25 2.70
C ILE A 505 19.62 -9.76 3.19
N GLY A 506 19.64 -10.83 3.99
CA GLY A 506 18.47 -11.38 4.65
C GLY A 506 18.27 -12.86 4.40
N ALA A 507 17.78 -13.56 5.40
CA ALA A 507 17.54 -15.00 5.36
C ALA A 507 16.07 -15.33 5.68
N THR A 508 15.43 -14.62 6.63
CA THR A 508 14.05 -14.91 7.05
C THR A 508 13.26 -13.63 7.28
N THR A 509 11.94 -13.73 7.06
CA THR A 509 10.96 -12.67 7.36
C THR A 509 9.74 -13.30 8.02
N MET A 510 9.43 -12.89 9.25
CA MET A 510 8.33 -13.45 10.05
C MET A 510 7.56 -12.33 10.72
N GLY A 511 6.39 -11.98 10.23
CA GLY A 511 5.46 -11.06 10.87
C GLY A 511 5.95 -9.64 11.16
N TYR A 512 5.02 -8.70 11.29
CA TYR A 512 5.31 -7.29 11.53
C TYR A 512 5.74 -7.06 12.99
N GLY A 513 6.94 -6.52 13.18
CA GLY A 513 7.57 -6.36 14.48
C GLY A 513 8.21 -7.63 15.07
N LEU A 514 8.25 -8.75 14.33
CA LEU A 514 8.75 -10.04 14.82
C LEU A 514 10.17 -10.43 14.31
N GLY A 515 10.86 -9.53 13.61
CA GLY A 515 12.23 -9.79 13.12
C GLY A 515 13.17 -10.30 14.21
N PRO A 516 13.34 -9.61 15.36
CA PRO A 516 14.15 -10.09 16.46
C PRO A 516 13.67 -11.40 17.11
N ALA A 517 12.36 -11.60 17.18
CA ALA A 517 11.79 -12.85 17.71
C ALA A 517 12.11 -14.04 16.79
N SER A 518 12.11 -13.84 15.46
CA SER A 518 12.46 -14.89 14.50
C SER A 518 13.94 -15.33 14.57
N ALA A 519 14.81 -14.47 15.11
CA ALA A 519 16.21 -14.79 15.37
C ALA A 519 16.42 -15.60 16.68
N SER A 520 15.38 -15.78 17.50
CA SER A 520 15.51 -16.39 18.86
C SER A 520 16.09 -17.80 18.84
N ALA A 521 15.76 -18.61 17.84
CA ALA A 521 16.27 -19.96 17.71
C ALA A 521 17.80 -20.01 17.49
N PHE A 522 18.40 -18.92 17.02
CA PHE A 522 19.84 -18.81 16.77
C PHE A 522 20.63 -18.31 18.00
N ASN A 523 19.99 -18.27 19.17
CA ASN A 523 20.63 -17.92 20.44
C ASN A 523 21.38 -19.13 21.04
N VAL A 524 22.37 -19.60 20.31
CA VAL A 524 23.22 -20.75 20.69
C VAL A 524 24.66 -20.29 20.87
N ALA A 525 25.44 -21.05 21.66
CA ALA A 525 26.86 -20.76 21.84
C ALA A 525 27.61 -20.83 20.49
N SER A 526 28.03 -19.69 19.99
CA SER A 526 28.71 -19.53 18.71
C SER A 526 29.64 -18.33 18.74
N ASN A 527 30.66 -18.35 17.88
CA ASN A 527 31.51 -17.19 17.65
C ASN A 527 30.82 -16.12 16.74
N LYS A 528 29.63 -16.42 16.20
CA LYS A 528 28.85 -15.53 15.38
C LYS A 528 27.51 -15.19 16.04
N ARG A 529 27.06 -13.95 15.91
CA ARG A 529 25.74 -13.48 16.34
C ARG A 529 24.79 -13.39 15.17
N SER A 530 23.52 -13.70 15.40
CA SER A 530 22.46 -13.32 14.45
C SER A 530 22.27 -11.81 14.43
N ILE A 531 21.86 -11.28 13.29
CA ILE A 531 21.44 -9.89 13.12
C ILE A 531 19.95 -9.89 12.86
N SER A 532 19.19 -9.02 13.50
CA SER A 532 17.80 -8.78 13.18
C SER A 532 17.56 -7.33 12.82
N VAL A 533 16.70 -7.09 11.82
CA VAL A 533 16.34 -5.75 11.33
C VAL A 533 14.86 -5.54 11.53
N MET A 534 14.49 -4.39 12.10
CA MET A 534 13.11 -4.02 12.37
C MET A 534 12.89 -2.54 12.10
N GLY A 535 11.77 -2.18 11.44
CA GLY A 535 11.36 -0.79 11.28
C GLY A 535 10.74 -0.22 12.55
N ASP A 536 10.71 1.11 12.66
CA ASP A 536 10.07 1.84 13.76
C ASP A 536 8.54 1.59 13.82
N GLY A 537 7.88 1.44 12.69
CA GLY A 537 6.48 1.03 12.64
C GLY A 537 6.26 -0.35 13.27
N GLY A 538 7.05 -1.36 12.87
CA GLY A 538 7.03 -2.70 13.46
C GLY A 538 7.39 -2.71 14.95
N PHE A 539 8.35 -1.86 15.35
CA PHE A 539 8.73 -1.69 16.76
C PHE A 539 7.53 -1.28 17.64
N TRP A 540 6.80 -0.24 17.22
CA TRP A 540 5.65 0.25 17.99
C TRP A 540 4.41 -0.63 17.86
N HIS A 541 4.26 -1.36 16.76
CA HIS A 541 3.14 -2.26 16.54
C HIS A 541 3.16 -3.48 17.48
N ASN A 542 4.25 -4.20 17.48
CA ASN A 542 4.40 -5.45 18.23
C ASN A 542 5.84 -5.67 18.76
N GLY A 543 6.82 -5.02 18.15
CA GLY A 543 8.24 -5.32 18.34
C GLY A 543 8.76 -5.03 19.75
N LEU A 544 8.27 -3.98 20.43
CA LEU A 544 8.77 -3.63 21.76
C LEU A 544 8.55 -4.76 22.76
N ALA A 545 7.35 -5.29 22.85
CA ALA A 545 7.03 -6.36 23.81
C ALA A 545 7.43 -7.74 23.29
N SER A 546 6.95 -8.11 22.09
CA SER A 546 7.09 -9.49 21.58
C SER A 546 8.49 -9.81 21.05
N SER A 547 9.28 -8.81 20.67
CA SER A 547 10.64 -9.03 20.17
C SER A 547 11.71 -8.57 21.15
N ILE A 548 11.76 -7.28 21.50
CA ILE A 548 12.82 -6.76 22.37
C ILE A 548 12.63 -7.28 23.80
N GLY A 549 11.40 -7.24 24.33
CA GLY A 549 11.08 -7.78 25.65
C GLY A 549 11.40 -9.27 25.76
N ASN A 550 11.03 -10.04 24.72
CA ASN A 550 11.38 -11.46 24.65
C ASN A 550 12.91 -11.70 24.64
N ALA A 551 13.65 -10.90 23.85
CA ALA A 551 15.11 -11.00 23.78
C ALA A 551 15.78 -10.65 25.12
N VAL A 552 15.29 -9.63 25.83
CA VAL A 552 15.78 -9.25 27.16
C VAL A 552 15.47 -10.35 28.17
N PHE A 553 14.21 -10.82 28.20
CA PHE A 553 13.75 -11.87 29.12
C PHE A 553 14.58 -13.17 28.99
N ASN A 554 14.83 -13.59 27.75
CA ASN A 554 15.59 -14.83 27.46
C ASN A 554 17.11 -14.61 27.32
N LYS A 555 17.61 -13.39 27.56
CA LYS A 555 19.04 -13.03 27.46
C LYS A 555 19.67 -13.41 26.11
N HIS A 556 18.94 -13.13 25.02
CA HIS A 556 19.43 -13.38 23.66
C HIS A 556 20.72 -12.59 23.40
N ASP A 557 21.73 -13.21 22.80
CA ASP A 557 23.02 -12.57 22.49
C ASP A 557 23.12 -12.13 21.00
N GLY A 558 22.02 -11.76 20.38
CA GLY A 558 21.95 -11.25 19.00
C GLY A 558 22.10 -9.73 18.91
N VAL A 559 22.23 -9.24 17.68
CA VAL A 559 22.23 -7.81 17.34
C VAL A 559 20.89 -7.44 16.73
N THR A 560 20.21 -6.47 17.29
CA THR A 560 18.96 -5.91 16.74
C THR A 560 19.19 -4.50 16.24
N LEU A 561 18.95 -4.30 14.96
CA LEU A 561 18.98 -3.00 14.28
C LEU A 561 17.56 -2.47 14.11
N ILE A 562 17.24 -1.36 14.78
CA ILE A 562 15.97 -0.67 14.63
C ILE A 562 16.17 0.51 13.70
N VAL A 563 15.47 0.50 12.58
CA VAL A 563 15.47 1.58 11.59
C VAL A 563 14.38 2.58 11.97
N ASP A 564 14.80 3.72 12.52
CA ASP A 564 13.90 4.79 12.95
C ASP A 564 13.83 5.87 11.87
N ASN A 565 12.85 5.77 10.99
CA ASN A 565 12.63 6.74 9.91
C ASN A 565 11.44 7.68 10.17
N PHE A 566 10.87 7.61 11.40
CA PHE A 566 9.81 8.45 11.97
C PHE A 566 8.42 8.29 11.36
N TYR A 567 8.19 7.28 10.55
CA TYR A 567 6.90 7.05 9.91
C TYR A 567 6.70 5.56 9.61
N SER A 568 5.46 5.10 9.58
CA SER A 568 5.12 3.83 8.93
C SER A 568 5.27 4.00 7.42
N ALA A 569 6.54 3.95 6.94
CA ALA A 569 6.92 4.39 5.60
C ALA A 569 6.38 3.46 4.49
N ALA A 570 6.37 2.15 4.72
CA ALA A 570 5.95 1.15 3.75
C ALA A 570 4.45 1.21 3.42
N THR A 571 3.63 1.75 4.33
CA THR A 571 2.18 1.86 4.20
C THR A 571 1.70 3.22 3.68
N GLY A 572 2.62 4.15 3.40
CA GLY A 572 2.29 5.47 2.87
C GLY A 572 2.84 6.65 3.68
N GLY A 573 3.44 6.40 4.85
CA GLY A 573 4.10 7.42 5.67
C GLY A 573 3.23 7.99 6.79
N GLN A 574 2.39 7.17 7.39
CA GLN A 574 1.54 7.53 8.52
C GLN A 574 2.34 7.77 9.80
N ASP A 575 1.80 8.61 10.69
CA ASP A 575 2.39 8.90 11.99
C ASP A 575 2.39 7.67 12.90
N ILE A 576 3.49 7.50 13.62
CA ILE A 576 3.71 6.51 14.67
C ILE A 576 4.15 7.21 15.96
N PRO A 577 4.21 6.54 17.12
CA PRO A 577 4.60 7.18 18.38
C PRO A 577 5.96 7.90 18.35
N SER A 578 6.94 7.48 17.54
CA SER A 578 8.22 8.16 17.36
C SER A 578 8.23 9.25 16.27
N SER A 579 7.11 9.52 15.59
CA SER A 579 7.04 10.59 14.59
C SER A 579 7.45 11.95 15.16
N ARG A 580 8.24 12.73 14.40
CA ARG A 580 8.75 14.03 14.84
C ARG A 580 7.73 15.16 14.76
N ALA A 581 6.67 14.99 13.99
CA ALA A 581 5.63 16.00 13.89
C ALA A 581 4.84 16.09 15.21
N LEU A 582 4.69 17.30 15.74
CA LEU A 582 3.79 17.52 16.86
C LEU A 582 2.35 17.32 16.38
N ASN A 583 1.70 16.31 16.91
CA ASN A 583 0.29 16.06 16.69
C ASN A 583 -0.51 16.54 17.89
N LEU A 584 -1.46 17.44 17.70
CA LEU A 584 -2.27 18.02 18.78
C LEU A 584 -3.20 17.00 19.45
N ARG A 585 -3.47 15.88 18.77
CA ARG A 585 -4.40 14.84 19.26
C ARG A 585 -3.68 13.61 19.80
N ARG A 586 -2.44 13.37 19.36
CA ARG A 586 -1.66 12.17 19.71
C ARG A 586 -0.31 12.59 20.24
N LYS A 587 0.17 11.87 21.23
CA LYS A 587 1.53 12.06 21.71
C LYS A 587 2.49 11.42 20.68
N THR A 588 3.33 12.23 20.07
CA THR A 588 4.44 11.82 19.19
C THR A 588 5.77 12.20 19.84
N ASN A 589 6.88 11.96 19.14
CA ASN A 589 8.26 12.14 19.64
C ASN A 589 8.63 11.21 20.81
N ASN A 590 7.99 10.04 20.93
CA ASN A 590 8.43 9.04 21.90
C ASN A 590 9.76 8.43 21.47
N SER A 591 10.72 8.39 22.39
CA SER A 591 12.06 7.87 22.12
C SER A 591 12.06 6.34 22.09
N ILE A 592 12.47 5.77 20.97
CA ILE A 592 12.71 4.32 20.87
C ILE A 592 13.86 3.90 21.82
N VAL A 593 14.91 4.72 21.93
CA VAL A 593 16.05 4.45 22.81
C VAL A 593 15.61 4.33 24.27
N ASP A 594 14.74 5.24 24.72
CA ASP A 594 14.26 5.20 26.11
C ASP A 594 13.31 4.01 26.32
N ALA A 595 12.47 3.68 25.33
CA ALA A 595 11.59 2.53 25.39
C ALA A 595 12.38 1.21 25.52
N VAL A 596 13.42 1.00 24.71
CA VAL A 596 14.24 -0.22 24.78
C VAL A 596 15.06 -0.29 26.06
N ARG A 597 15.54 0.83 26.61
CA ARG A 597 16.19 0.88 27.93
C ARG A 597 15.18 0.58 29.04
N GLY A 598 13.98 1.14 28.93
CA GLY A 598 12.89 0.92 29.90
C GLY A 598 12.49 -0.55 30.04
N ILE A 599 12.57 -1.34 28.95
CA ILE A 599 12.30 -2.78 29.01
C ILE A 599 13.50 -3.63 29.48
N GLY A 600 14.65 -3.00 29.78
CA GLY A 600 15.80 -3.64 30.38
C GLY A 600 16.98 -3.92 29.45
N ALA A 601 17.00 -3.39 28.24
CA ALA A 601 18.16 -3.50 27.35
C ALA A 601 19.32 -2.64 27.86
N THR A 602 20.50 -3.23 28.06
CA THR A 602 21.69 -2.56 28.62
C THR A 602 22.62 -2.06 27.52
N TRP A 603 22.87 -2.86 26.50
CA TRP A 603 23.69 -2.46 25.35
C TRP A 603 22.84 -1.78 24.30
N VAL A 604 22.78 -0.46 24.33
CA VAL A 604 22.00 0.35 23.38
C VAL A 604 22.89 1.42 22.79
N ARG A 605 22.91 1.54 21.46
CA ARG A 605 23.65 2.60 20.73
C ARG A 605 22.69 3.31 19.77
N GLN A 606 22.85 4.63 19.70
CA GLN A 606 22.05 5.46 18.78
C GLN A 606 22.94 6.08 17.69
N ILE A 607 22.44 6.07 16.47
CA ILE A 607 23.02 6.71 15.31
C ILE A 607 22.01 7.74 14.80
N ASP A 608 22.32 9.02 14.99
CA ASP A 608 21.39 10.12 14.69
C ASP A 608 21.31 10.47 13.20
N ARG A 609 22.24 9.95 12.39
CA ARG A 609 22.30 10.16 10.96
C ARG A 609 22.79 8.88 10.28
N THR A 610 21.88 8.16 9.64
CA THR A 610 22.22 6.89 8.96
C THR A 610 23.19 7.05 7.79
N TYR A 611 23.27 8.27 7.20
CA TYR A 611 24.20 8.58 6.10
C TYR A 611 25.67 8.66 6.56
N ASP A 612 25.97 8.61 7.85
CA ASP A 612 27.31 8.39 8.36
C ASP A 612 27.65 6.89 8.33
N VAL A 613 28.06 6.44 7.14
CA VAL A 613 28.28 5.03 6.83
C VAL A 613 29.42 4.44 7.66
N ALA A 614 30.48 5.22 7.90
CA ALA A 614 31.62 4.77 8.70
C ALA A 614 31.21 4.53 10.16
N LYS A 615 30.48 5.46 10.77
CA LYS A 615 29.96 5.30 12.13
C LYS A 615 29.01 4.10 12.23
N MET A 616 28.16 3.90 11.21
CA MET A 616 27.23 2.75 11.16
C MET A 616 27.99 1.44 11.12
N ARG A 617 29.01 1.33 10.23
CA ARG A 617 29.89 0.16 10.11
C ARG A 617 30.59 -0.16 11.45
N ASP A 618 31.21 0.85 12.05
CA ASP A 618 31.99 0.68 13.27
C ASP A 618 31.10 0.31 14.46
N THR A 619 29.87 0.86 14.54
CA THR A 619 28.90 0.52 15.59
C THR A 619 28.41 -0.94 15.43
N LEU A 620 28.13 -1.35 14.20
CA LEU A 620 27.70 -2.72 13.90
C LEU A 620 28.83 -3.73 14.22
N ARG A 621 30.06 -3.42 13.81
CA ARG A 621 31.26 -4.21 14.17
C ARG A 621 31.38 -4.34 15.69
N ALA A 622 31.26 -3.23 16.43
CA ALA A 622 31.33 -3.25 17.90
C ALA A 622 30.24 -4.09 18.53
N ALA A 623 29.01 -4.09 17.99
CA ALA A 623 27.92 -4.94 18.45
C ALA A 623 28.22 -6.43 18.23
N LEU A 624 28.70 -6.79 17.04
CA LEU A 624 28.99 -8.17 16.66
C LEU A 624 30.18 -8.77 17.42
N THR A 625 31.16 -7.95 17.77
CA THR A 625 32.39 -8.37 18.47
C THR A 625 32.38 -8.09 19.97
N SER A 626 31.29 -7.52 20.53
CA SER A 626 31.16 -7.23 21.96
C SER A 626 31.34 -8.48 22.83
N LYS A 627 32.02 -8.33 23.94
CA LYS A 627 32.16 -9.38 24.98
C LYS A 627 31.01 -9.37 25.99
N GLU A 628 30.16 -8.37 25.96
CA GLU A 628 28.98 -8.27 26.83
C GLU A 628 27.94 -9.29 26.41
N SER A 629 27.26 -9.91 27.36
CA SER A 629 26.15 -10.83 27.12
C SER A 629 24.82 -10.03 26.98
N GLY A 630 23.80 -10.66 26.39
CA GLY A 630 22.47 -10.06 26.21
C GLY A 630 22.33 -9.32 24.88
N PRO A 631 21.11 -8.82 24.56
CA PRO A 631 20.82 -8.22 23.28
C PRO A 631 21.55 -6.90 23.05
N LYS A 632 22.14 -6.73 21.85
CA LYS A 632 22.75 -5.50 21.39
C LYS A 632 21.78 -4.77 20.49
N ILE A 633 21.38 -3.58 20.88
CA ILE A 633 20.37 -2.81 20.15
C ILE A 633 21.01 -1.57 19.56
N ILE A 634 20.89 -1.41 18.26
CA ILE A 634 21.30 -0.22 17.50
C ILE A 634 20.03 0.47 16.98
N VAL A 635 19.83 1.73 17.38
CA VAL A 635 18.74 2.56 16.84
C VAL A 635 19.34 3.52 15.82
N ALA A 636 19.03 3.31 14.56
CA ALA A 636 19.57 4.08 13.44
C ALA A 636 18.50 5.05 12.91
N SER A 637 18.67 6.35 13.20
CA SER A 637 17.64 7.36 12.98
C SER A 637 17.97 8.26 11.80
N SER A 638 17.07 8.37 10.83
CA SER A 638 17.05 9.42 9.79
C SER A 638 15.68 9.49 9.12
N GLU A 639 15.19 10.70 8.88
CA GLU A 639 13.85 10.93 8.30
C GLU A 639 13.66 10.21 6.94
N CYS A 640 12.53 9.54 6.76
CA CYS A 640 12.11 8.96 5.50
C CYS A 640 12.20 9.98 4.36
N MET A 641 13.02 9.71 3.34
CA MET A 641 13.28 10.68 2.27
C MET A 641 12.03 10.92 1.40
N LEU A 642 11.18 9.92 1.22
CA LEU A 642 9.94 10.07 0.46
C LEU A 642 9.02 11.10 1.15
N ASN A 643 8.79 10.96 2.44
CA ASN A 643 7.99 11.91 3.23
C ASN A 643 8.62 13.30 3.29
N LYS A 644 9.94 13.37 3.44
CA LYS A 644 10.68 14.63 3.35
C LYS A 644 10.46 15.31 1.99
N GLN A 645 10.54 14.57 0.89
CA GLN A 645 10.32 15.11 -0.45
C GLN A 645 8.86 15.54 -0.67
N ARG A 646 7.88 14.78 -0.20
CA ARG A 646 6.45 15.16 -0.26
C ARG A 646 6.20 16.50 0.44
N ARG A 647 6.82 16.73 1.58
CA ARG A 647 6.71 17.98 2.33
C ARG A 647 7.51 19.14 1.70
N THR A 648 8.73 18.90 1.22
CA THR A 648 9.66 19.96 0.81
C THR A 648 9.52 20.36 -0.67
N ARG A 649 9.22 19.42 -1.58
CA ARG A 649 9.07 19.69 -3.02
C ARG A 649 8.03 20.78 -3.37
N PRO A 650 6.80 20.73 -2.81
CA PRO A 650 5.80 21.78 -3.08
C PRO A 650 6.25 23.17 -2.60
N LEU A 651 6.89 23.24 -1.42
CA LEU A 651 7.42 24.49 -0.87
C LEU A 651 8.54 25.07 -1.73
N PHE A 652 9.46 24.20 -2.18
CA PHE A 652 10.51 24.57 -3.11
C PHE A 652 9.93 25.09 -4.43
N ALA A 653 9.02 24.36 -5.05
CA ALA A 653 8.38 24.75 -6.30
C ALA A 653 7.62 26.09 -6.15
N LYS A 654 6.91 26.28 -5.03
CA LYS A 654 6.22 27.55 -4.71
C LYS A 654 7.22 28.71 -4.61
N SER A 655 8.36 28.52 -3.93
CA SER A 655 9.39 29.55 -3.79
C SER A 655 10.03 29.91 -5.12
N VAL A 656 10.35 28.91 -5.96
CA VAL A 656 10.92 29.12 -7.29
C VAL A 656 9.94 29.87 -8.20
N ARG A 657 8.66 29.48 -8.23
CA ARG A 657 7.63 30.16 -9.02
C ARG A 657 7.35 31.59 -8.57
N ALA A 658 7.54 31.86 -7.28
CA ALA A 658 7.42 33.20 -6.70
C ALA A 658 8.65 34.09 -6.98
N GLY A 659 9.61 33.65 -7.80
CA GLY A 659 10.83 34.41 -8.09
C GLY A 659 11.80 34.53 -6.93
N LYS A 660 11.59 33.80 -5.81
CA LYS A 660 12.48 33.86 -4.65
C LYS A 660 13.77 33.11 -4.92
N ARG A 661 14.89 33.71 -4.48
CA ARG A 661 16.18 33.03 -4.49
C ARG A 661 16.09 31.75 -3.69
N THR A 662 16.26 30.59 -4.35
CA THR A 662 16.11 29.28 -3.73
C THR A 662 17.31 28.41 -4.07
N VAL A 663 17.90 27.80 -3.07
CA VAL A 663 19.13 27.01 -3.19
C VAL A 663 18.80 25.52 -3.02
N ARG A 664 19.39 24.70 -3.87
CA ARG A 664 19.31 23.24 -3.79
C ARG A 664 20.70 22.63 -3.93
N GLU A 665 21.01 21.70 -3.04
CA GLU A 665 22.24 20.92 -3.13
C GLU A 665 22.00 19.66 -3.95
N LYS A 666 22.97 19.32 -4.79
CA LYS A 666 23.06 18.05 -5.53
C LYS A 666 24.48 17.53 -5.44
N PHE A 667 24.64 16.26 -5.75
CA PHE A 667 25.97 15.65 -5.87
C PHE A 667 26.25 15.35 -7.34
N GLY A 668 27.54 15.34 -7.69
CA GLY A 668 28.06 14.96 -8.99
C GLY A 668 29.32 14.13 -8.82
N VAL A 669 29.76 13.53 -9.91
CA VAL A 669 31.00 12.76 -10.00
C VAL A 669 31.94 13.50 -10.92
N ASP A 670 33.19 13.72 -10.49
CA ASP A 670 34.27 14.27 -11.31
C ASP A 670 34.73 13.17 -12.27
N GLU A 671 34.53 13.41 -13.56
CA GLU A 671 34.82 12.44 -14.62
C GLU A 671 36.33 12.19 -14.75
N ASP A 672 37.17 13.18 -14.47
CA ASP A 672 38.62 13.06 -14.55
C ASP A 672 39.23 12.24 -13.42
N ILE A 673 38.58 12.26 -12.24
CA ILE A 673 39.07 11.58 -11.04
C ILE A 673 38.45 10.16 -10.88
N CYS A 674 37.29 9.92 -11.44
CA CYS A 674 36.60 8.62 -11.31
C CYS A 674 37.43 7.49 -11.96
N THR A 675 37.74 6.46 -11.17
CA THR A 675 38.52 5.30 -11.61
C THR A 675 37.71 4.19 -12.25
N GLY A 676 36.38 4.24 -12.18
CA GLY A 676 35.49 3.21 -12.73
C GLY A 676 35.35 1.94 -11.90
N ASP A 677 35.81 1.91 -10.65
CA ASP A 677 35.66 0.72 -9.79
C ASP A 677 34.19 0.45 -9.37
N HIS A 678 33.36 1.46 -9.39
CA HIS A 678 31.91 1.43 -9.10
C HIS A 678 31.50 0.90 -7.71
N ALA A 679 32.36 0.95 -6.70
CA ALA A 679 31.98 0.62 -5.32
C ALA A 679 30.77 1.47 -4.86
N CYS A 680 30.71 2.73 -5.28
CA CYS A 680 29.57 3.61 -5.05
C CYS A 680 28.25 3.06 -5.58
N ILE A 681 28.22 2.42 -6.74
CA ILE A 681 27.02 1.81 -7.34
C ILE A 681 26.70 0.52 -6.64
N ARG A 682 27.66 -0.39 -6.54
CA ARG A 682 27.50 -1.74 -5.96
C ARG A 682 27.03 -1.72 -4.51
N LEU A 683 27.49 -0.75 -3.72
CA LEU A 683 27.18 -0.68 -2.30
C LEU A 683 26.03 0.27 -1.94
N SER A 684 25.81 1.36 -2.73
CA SER A 684 24.72 2.28 -2.40
C SER A 684 23.37 1.89 -3.03
N GLY A 685 23.40 1.21 -4.15
CA GLY A 685 22.21 0.83 -4.91
C GLY A 685 21.28 2.01 -5.28
N CYS A 686 21.82 3.24 -5.37
CA CYS A 686 21.00 4.44 -5.61
C CYS A 686 20.45 4.47 -7.04
N PRO A 687 19.11 4.60 -7.26
CA PRO A 687 18.54 4.63 -8.62
C PRO A 687 18.96 5.83 -9.47
N SER A 688 19.46 6.92 -8.84
CA SER A 688 20.00 8.09 -9.55
C SER A 688 21.47 7.97 -9.90
N LEU A 689 22.11 6.88 -9.52
CA LEU A 689 23.52 6.62 -9.80
C LEU A 689 23.60 5.52 -10.87
N SER A 690 24.23 5.85 -11.99
CA SER A 690 24.38 5.00 -13.16
C SER A 690 25.81 5.04 -13.69
N ILE A 691 26.06 4.31 -14.76
CA ILE A 691 27.32 4.37 -15.50
C ILE A 691 27.20 5.27 -16.73
N LYS A 692 28.30 5.92 -17.10
CA LYS A 692 28.43 6.74 -18.29
C LYS A 692 29.77 6.41 -18.95
N HIS A 693 29.74 6.14 -20.26
CA HIS A 693 30.97 6.04 -21.04
C HIS A 693 31.52 7.42 -21.32
N THR A 694 32.81 7.59 -21.19
CA THR A 694 33.51 8.85 -21.51
C THR A 694 33.94 8.84 -22.98
N ASN A 695 34.21 10.02 -23.52
CA ASN A 695 34.85 10.16 -24.83
C ASN A 695 36.37 10.26 -24.71
N ASP A 696 36.92 10.03 -23.53
CA ASP A 696 38.38 10.04 -23.28
C ASP A 696 38.97 8.70 -23.75
N PRO A 697 39.86 8.72 -24.80
CA PRO A 697 40.44 7.49 -25.32
C PRO A 697 41.41 6.79 -24.35
N LEU A 698 41.75 7.45 -23.23
CA LEU A 698 42.59 6.88 -22.17
C LEU A 698 41.80 6.24 -21.04
N LYS A 699 40.46 6.25 -21.14
CA LYS A 699 39.54 5.66 -20.15
C LYS A 699 38.68 4.59 -20.80
N ASP A 700 39.09 3.35 -20.66
CA ASP A 700 38.34 2.18 -21.18
C ASP A 700 37.13 1.84 -20.29
N ASP A 701 37.23 2.09 -19.00
CA ASP A 701 36.15 1.81 -18.03
C ASP A 701 35.10 2.92 -17.97
N PRO A 702 33.82 2.59 -17.93
CA PRO A 702 32.77 3.58 -17.74
C PRO A 702 32.89 4.23 -16.36
N ILE A 703 32.51 5.49 -16.26
CA ILE A 703 32.52 6.26 -15.02
C ILE A 703 31.15 6.27 -14.35
N ALA A 704 31.10 6.54 -13.05
CA ALA A 704 29.86 6.77 -12.35
C ALA A 704 29.25 8.13 -12.74
N ALA A 705 27.92 8.18 -12.90
CA ALA A 705 27.18 9.39 -13.23
C ALA A 705 25.93 9.51 -12.37
N ILE A 706 25.56 10.73 -12.02
CA ILE A 706 24.36 11.02 -11.21
C ILE A 706 23.36 11.77 -12.08
N ASP A 707 22.11 11.27 -12.12
CA ASP A 707 21.02 11.87 -12.89
C ASP A 707 20.35 13.06 -12.16
N GLU A 708 19.42 13.72 -12.87
CA GLU A 708 18.69 14.88 -12.35
C GLU A 708 17.73 14.58 -11.18
N ASN A 709 17.36 13.32 -10.96
CA ASN A 709 16.48 12.91 -9.87
C ASN A 709 17.17 12.92 -8.50
N CYS A 710 18.49 13.12 -8.46
CA CYS A 710 19.25 13.23 -7.23
C CYS A 710 18.60 14.21 -6.24
N VAL A 711 18.42 13.75 -4.99
CA VAL A 711 17.81 14.53 -3.91
C VAL A 711 18.84 15.19 -2.98
N GLY A 712 20.14 15.05 -3.27
CA GLY A 712 21.21 15.71 -2.51
C GLY A 712 21.47 15.08 -1.12
N CYS A 713 21.21 13.80 -0.92
CA CYS A 713 21.41 13.14 0.39
C CYS A 713 22.88 12.85 0.74
N GLY A 714 23.77 12.73 -0.27
CA GLY A 714 25.19 12.44 -0.09
C GLY A 714 25.56 10.96 0.08
N ASN A 715 24.60 10.05 0.16
CA ASN A 715 24.84 8.62 0.43
C ASN A 715 25.90 7.99 -0.49
N CYS A 716 25.86 8.31 -1.78
CA CYS A 716 26.80 7.73 -2.76
C CYS A 716 28.26 8.13 -2.47
N GLY A 717 28.50 9.38 -2.08
CA GLY A 717 29.83 9.85 -1.68
C GLY A 717 30.29 9.22 -0.36
N GLU A 718 29.45 9.22 0.65
CA GLU A 718 29.74 8.62 1.97
C GLU A 718 30.06 7.11 1.85
N VAL A 719 29.30 6.39 1.03
CA VAL A 719 29.56 4.97 0.74
C VAL A 719 30.88 4.77 -0.01
N ALA A 720 31.14 5.60 -1.03
CA ALA A 720 32.36 5.51 -1.81
C ALA A 720 33.60 5.84 -0.99
N GLU A 721 33.53 6.83 -0.09
CA GLU A 721 34.60 7.16 0.83
C GLU A 721 34.83 6.05 1.83
N ALA A 722 33.77 5.53 2.48
CA ALA A 722 33.91 4.50 3.49
C ALA A 722 34.43 3.15 2.95
N ALA A 723 34.12 2.83 1.67
CA ALA A 723 34.51 1.57 1.03
C ALA A 723 35.85 1.64 0.31
N ALA A 724 36.16 2.75 -0.37
CA ALA A 724 37.27 2.84 -1.29
C ALA A 724 38.06 4.16 -1.23
N LEU A 725 37.80 5.02 -0.23
CA LEU A 725 38.40 6.35 -0.10
C LEU A 725 38.31 7.16 -1.41
N CYS A 726 37.19 7.08 -2.12
CA CYS A 726 37.00 7.63 -3.44
C CYS A 726 36.84 9.17 -3.40
N PRO A 727 37.72 9.95 -4.04
CA PRO A 727 37.69 11.40 -4.00
C PRO A 727 36.85 12.06 -5.10
N SER A 728 36.18 11.26 -5.98
CA SER A 728 35.53 11.78 -7.19
C SER A 728 34.16 12.42 -6.97
N PHE A 729 33.57 12.29 -5.77
CA PHE A 729 32.29 12.92 -5.49
C PHE A 729 32.43 14.38 -5.07
N TYR A 730 31.65 15.26 -5.68
CA TYR A 730 31.56 16.67 -5.29
C TYR A 730 30.14 17.10 -5.00
N ARG A 731 29.95 18.09 -4.16
CA ARG A 731 28.70 18.75 -3.86
C ARG A 731 28.51 20.00 -4.68
N ALA A 732 27.46 20.09 -5.46
CA ALA A 732 27.06 21.23 -6.25
C ALA A 732 25.93 22.01 -5.60
N THR A 733 26.04 23.33 -5.57
CA THR A 733 24.97 24.21 -5.09
C THR A 733 24.29 24.86 -6.31
N ILE A 734 23.03 24.49 -6.55
CA ILE A 734 22.20 25.02 -7.63
C ILE A 734 21.36 26.17 -7.08
N VAL A 735 21.52 27.36 -7.63
CA VAL A 735 20.78 28.57 -7.24
C VAL A 735 19.70 28.85 -8.28
N HIS A 736 18.43 28.73 -7.89
CA HIS A 736 17.27 29.15 -8.68
C HIS A 736 16.96 30.62 -8.36
N ASN A 737 16.57 31.39 -9.37
CA ASN A 737 16.34 32.84 -9.27
C ASN A 737 17.49 33.58 -8.60
N PRO A 738 18.73 33.54 -9.18
CA PRO A 738 19.89 34.13 -8.59
C PRO A 738 19.75 35.66 -8.48
N SER A 739 20.20 36.22 -7.37
CA SER A 739 20.27 37.67 -7.17
C SER A 739 21.31 38.34 -8.09
N ALA A 740 21.31 39.67 -8.14
CA ALA A 740 22.34 40.40 -8.87
C ALA A 740 23.75 40.12 -8.30
N TRP A 741 23.84 39.93 -6.96
CA TRP A 741 25.07 39.55 -6.29
C TRP A 741 25.55 38.15 -6.69
N ASP A 742 24.68 37.15 -6.71
CA ASP A 742 25.03 35.79 -7.14
C ASP A 742 25.61 35.83 -8.58
N ARG A 743 24.94 36.54 -9.49
CA ARG A 743 25.41 36.69 -10.87
C ARG A 743 26.77 37.40 -10.98
N TRP A 744 26.99 38.43 -10.16
CA TRP A 744 28.26 39.15 -10.14
C TRP A 744 29.39 38.26 -9.59
N VAL A 745 29.15 37.55 -8.49
CA VAL A 745 30.12 36.62 -7.89
C VAL A 745 30.48 35.52 -8.89
N GLU A 746 29.50 34.92 -9.54
CA GLU A 746 29.71 33.85 -10.53
C GLU A 746 30.49 34.35 -11.74
N LYS A 747 30.13 35.54 -12.28
CA LYS A 747 30.85 36.16 -13.38
C LYS A 747 32.31 36.44 -13.01
N THR A 748 32.56 36.85 -11.78
CA THR A 748 33.92 37.15 -11.29
C THR A 748 34.73 35.86 -11.11
N ARG A 749 34.09 34.85 -10.52
CA ARG A 749 34.68 33.51 -10.35
C ARG A 749 35.07 32.89 -11.69
N LEU A 750 34.20 32.91 -12.66
CA LEU A 750 34.49 32.41 -14.01
C LEU A 750 35.61 33.15 -14.70
N LYS A 751 35.70 34.48 -14.54
CA LYS A 751 36.82 35.24 -15.07
C LYS A 751 38.16 34.85 -14.44
N VAL A 752 38.18 34.64 -13.13
CA VAL A 752 39.40 34.22 -12.41
C VAL A 752 39.81 32.80 -12.84
N ILE A 753 38.87 31.89 -12.93
CA ILE A 753 39.10 30.49 -13.41
C ILE A 753 39.64 30.53 -14.84
N ALA A 754 39.01 31.25 -15.76
CA ALA A 754 39.43 31.35 -17.15
C ALA A 754 40.84 31.97 -17.28
N TRP A 755 41.20 32.92 -16.39
CA TRP A 755 42.54 33.47 -16.34
C TRP A 755 43.59 32.44 -15.92
N PHE A 756 43.31 31.63 -14.89
CA PHE A 756 44.20 30.53 -14.47
C PHE A 756 44.29 29.44 -15.53
N GLU A 757 43.18 29.05 -16.15
CA GLU A 757 43.19 28.10 -17.26
C GLU A 757 44.01 28.57 -18.45
N LYS A 758 43.81 29.81 -18.87
CA LYS A 758 44.60 30.41 -19.93
C LYS A 758 46.10 30.38 -19.60
N ARG A 759 46.48 30.66 -18.33
CA ARG A 759 47.87 30.65 -17.90
C ARG A 759 48.44 29.24 -17.84
N ARG A 760 47.66 28.28 -17.39
CA ARG A 760 48.04 26.84 -17.39
C ARG A 760 48.21 26.31 -18.79
N ASN A 761 47.31 26.67 -19.70
CA ASN A 761 47.32 26.18 -21.07
C ASN A 761 48.34 26.87 -21.96
N ALA A 762 48.78 28.08 -21.63
CA ALA A 762 49.85 28.79 -22.36
C ALA A 762 51.20 28.05 -22.37
N GLY A 763 51.43 27.11 -21.43
CA GLY A 763 52.63 26.27 -21.38
C GLY A 763 52.44 24.87 -21.92
N ARG A 764 51.23 24.51 -22.41
CA ARG A 764 50.92 23.19 -22.93
C ARG A 764 51.08 23.16 -24.45
N ILE A 765 51.92 22.24 -24.93
CA ILE A 765 51.94 21.86 -26.34
C ILE A 765 50.81 20.85 -26.56
N VAL A 766 49.78 21.26 -27.28
CA VAL A 766 48.70 20.38 -27.66
C VAL A 766 49.05 19.81 -29.04
N PHE A 767 49.30 18.52 -29.10
CA PHE A 767 49.37 17.80 -30.38
C PHE A 767 47.92 17.58 -30.83
N ALA A 768 47.47 18.34 -31.81
CA ALA A 768 46.22 18.05 -32.49
C ALA A 768 46.40 16.72 -33.22
N SER A 769 45.58 15.69 -32.91
CA SER A 769 45.44 14.53 -33.76
C SER A 769 44.74 14.98 -35.05
N ASP A 770 45.33 14.72 -36.20
CA ASP A 770 44.65 14.92 -37.48
C ASP A 770 43.36 14.14 -37.49
N PRO A 771 42.25 14.74 -37.92
CA PRO A 771 41.00 14.00 -38.08
C PRO A 771 41.23 12.98 -39.23
N ALA A 772 41.16 11.69 -38.87
CA ALA A 772 41.15 10.58 -39.85
C ALA A 772 39.78 10.49 -40.54
#